data_103ea2971bb8f1124d5f836bc119744f
#
_entry.id   103ea2971bb8f1124d5f836bc119744f
#
_cell.length_a   1.000
_cell.length_b   1.000
_cell.length_c   1.000
_cell.angle_alpha   90.00
_cell.angle_beta   90.00
_cell.angle_gamma   90.00
#
_symmetry.space_group_name_H-M   'P 1'
#
loop_
_entity.id
_entity.type
_entity.pdbx_description
1 polymer ?
#
loop_
_entity_poly.entity_id
_entity_poly.type
_entity_poly.pdbx_seq_one_letter_code
_entity_poly.pdbx_strand_id
1 'polypeptide(L)'
;MGAPGTPPAPVPLRVAIIGNPNTGKTTLFNALTGLRQRVGNFAGVTVERVEGGFQMPDGRRITVVDLPGAYSLAATSPDERIALDVLRGHDGREPRPDVVLVVVDATHLGRNLFLASQICELGLPVVVALNQVDAAAARGISVDVPALIHELGVPVVPTVASRGEGLDPLRRALITAATLPAPTPRFALDESAETIAARYGWITDVISRTVTQRPASSGAPSDRIDAIALHRFGGPVLFLVVMALVFQAVFSWATPVQDAIESSVLSVGHAIGQLVPEGDLRSLVVDGVFAGVGSVLVFLPQIALLFAFIGVLEQSGYMARAAFLMDRLMRRVGLNGKSFIPMLSGYACAVPGIMATRTIEDPKDRLATIMVVPLMSCSARLPVYTLLIGAFVPAMPLLPGLDLQGATMLAMYLLGTIAALGVAAVFRRTLLRGPVRPMILELPPYRWPSPRSIAVSVWQRSVLFLRRAGTVILALSIVLWALATFPRTPAGPDTPPAVAQETQLANSALGRFGRAIEPAVAPLGYDWKIGVSILASFAAREVFVSTMGTIYGVGDAGESALADALRAEQRADGTATYTPLIAVSLMVFYVFALMCMSTIAVTVREAGGGRVGWRWAAIQFAYMLALAYGAAWLVLVVGRALGLS
;
A
#
# COMPACT_ATOMS: atom_id res chain seq x y z
N MET A 1 -15.51 29.17 -62.88
CA MET A 1 -14.20 28.70 -62.38
C MET A 1 -14.35 28.54 -60.88
N GLY A 2 -14.59 27.30 -60.41
CA GLY A 2 -14.67 26.98 -58.99
C GLY A 2 -13.27 26.91 -58.38
N ALA A 3 -13.12 27.50 -57.21
CA ALA A 3 -11.88 27.43 -56.43
C ALA A 3 -11.51 25.95 -56.16
N PRO A 4 -10.23 25.56 -56.18
CA PRO A 4 -9.82 24.21 -55.87
C PRO A 4 -10.13 23.95 -54.38
N GLY A 5 -10.96 22.92 -54.13
CA GLY A 5 -11.32 22.51 -52.78
C GLY A 5 -10.07 22.19 -51.96
N THR A 6 -9.99 22.78 -50.79
CA THR A 6 -8.98 22.45 -49.76
C THR A 6 -9.03 20.93 -49.54
N PRO A 7 -7.89 20.22 -49.63
CA PRO A 7 -7.88 18.79 -49.38
C PRO A 7 -8.42 18.53 -47.96
N PRO A 8 -9.24 17.49 -47.74
CA PRO A 8 -9.79 17.16 -46.43
C PRO A 8 -8.65 16.99 -45.44
N ALA A 9 -8.83 17.58 -44.25
CA ALA A 9 -7.84 17.46 -43.18
C ALA A 9 -7.56 15.96 -42.91
N PRO A 10 -6.29 15.57 -42.81
CA PRO A 10 -5.93 14.16 -42.62
C PRO A 10 -6.56 13.64 -41.34
N VAL A 11 -7.28 12.51 -41.44
CA VAL A 11 -7.92 11.85 -40.31
C VAL A 11 -6.86 11.54 -39.26
N PRO A 12 -7.10 11.91 -37.98
CA PRO A 12 -6.13 11.63 -36.92
C PRO A 12 -5.98 10.12 -36.72
N LEU A 13 -4.73 9.64 -36.79
CA LEU A 13 -4.39 8.23 -36.59
C LEU A 13 -4.45 7.90 -35.09
N ARG A 14 -5.15 6.83 -34.72
CA ARG A 14 -5.27 6.35 -33.35
C ARG A 14 -4.42 5.10 -33.12
N VAL A 15 -3.46 5.20 -32.23
CA VAL A 15 -2.52 4.13 -31.87
C VAL A 15 -2.81 3.65 -30.44
N ALA A 16 -3.04 2.36 -30.25
CA ALA A 16 -3.05 1.74 -28.93
C ALA A 16 -1.66 1.21 -28.59
N ILE A 17 -1.10 1.59 -27.44
CA ILE A 17 0.16 1.02 -26.94
C ILE A 17 -0.14 -0.04 -25.88
N ILE A 18 0.43 -1.23 -26.07
CA ILE A 18 0.28 -2.37 -25.18
C ILE A 18 1.61 -3.11 -25.02
N GLY A 19 1.77 -3.86 -23.95
CA GLY A 19 2.95 -4.70 -23.69
C GLY A 19 2.90 -5.31 -22.32
N ASN A 20 3.78 -6.25 -22.06
CA ASN A 20 3.90 -6.86 -20.75
C ASN A 20 4.28 -5.82 -19.68
N PRO A 21 3.95 -6.04 -18.42
CA PRO A 21 4.47 -5.23 -17.34
C PRO A 21 6.01 -5.14 -17.39
N ASN A 22 6.56 -3.97 -17.06
CA ASN A 22 8.01 -3.68 -17.01
C ASN A 22 8.76 -3.65 -18.37
N THR A 23 8.10 -3.74 -19.50
CA THR A 23 8.72 -3.59 -20.84
C THR A 23 9.18 -2.17 -21.17
N GLY A 24 8.88 -1.19 -20.30
CA GLY A 24 9.16 0.22 -20.55
C GLY A 24 8.06 0.93 -21.34
N LYS A 25 6.84 0.37 -21.37
CA LYS A 25 5.66 0.90 -22.07
C LYS A 25 5.39 2.37 -21.74
N THR A 26 5.26 2.72 -20.46
CA THR A 26 5.02 4.10 -20.00
C THR A 26 6.18 5.03 -20.33
N THR A 27 7.42 4.54 -20.28
CA THR A 27 8.60 5.31 -20.69
C THR A 27 8.55 5.63 -22.18
N LEU A 28 8.20 4.64 -23.00
CA LEU A 28 8.06 4.82 -24.45
C LEU A 28 6.89 5.75 -24.79
N PHE A 29 5.75 5.60 -24.11
CA PHE A 29 4.60 6.50 -24.25
C PHE A 29 4.99 7.96 -23.97
N ASN A 30 5.67 8.21 -22.85
CA ASN A 30 6.12 9.54 -22.47
C ASN A 30 7.15 10.12 -23.46
N ALA A 31 8.05 9.28 -23.98
CA ALA A 31 9.04 9.69 -24.98
C ALA A 31 8.39 10.04 -26.34
N LEU A 32 7.34 9.31 -26.74
CA LEU A 32 6.59 9.58 -27.97
C LEU A 32 5.74 10.86 -27.87
N THR A 33 5.06 11.07 -26.73
CA THR A 33 4.08 12.14 -26.54
C THR A 33 4.67 13.43 -25.97
N GLY A 34 5.95 13.41 -25.55
CA GLY A 34 6.60 14.56 -24.89
C GLY A 34 5.95 14.95 -23.57
N LEU A 35 5.45 13.99 -22.79
CA LEU A 35 4.71 14.18 -21.52
C LEU A 35 3.39 14.97 -21.67
N ARG A 36 2.89 15.18 -22.87
CA ARG A 36 1.60 15.79 -23.14
C ARG A 36 0.50 14.72 -23.05
N GLN A 37 0.01 14.46 -21.86
CA GLN A 37 -0.98 13.42 -21.58
C GLN A 37 -2.24 13.97 -20.92
N ARG A 38 -3.38 13.34 -21.23
CA ARG A 38 -4.63 13.50 -20.50
C ARG A 38 -4.89 12.22 -19.71
N VAL A 39 -5.20 12.36 -18.43
CA VAL A 39 -5.50 11.25 -17.55
C VAL A 39 -7.00 11.24 -17.30
N GLY A 40 -7.63 10.09 -17.48
CA GLY A 40 -9.05 9.85 -17.20
C GLY A 40 -9.23 8.40 -16.74
N ASN A 41 -10.45 7.91 -16.71
CA ASN A 41 -10.72 6.49 -16.49
C ASN A 41 -11.35 5.89 -17.75
N PHE A 42 -11.12 4.60 -18.00
CA PHE A 42 -11.89 3.89 -19.01
C PHE A 42 -13.37 3.86 -18.61
N ALA A 43 -14.25 3.96 -19.58
CA ALA A 43 -15.67 4.10 -19.33
C ALA A 43 -16.25 2.93 -18.52
N GLY A 44 -16.84 3.22 -17.36
CA GLY A 44 -17.50 2.23 -16.48
C GLY A 44 -16.59 1.45 -15.55
N VAL A 45 -15.29 1.75 -15.50
CA VAL A 45 -14.30 1.08 -14.64
C VAL A 45 -13.37 2.07 -13.96
N THR A 46 -12.74 1.65 -12.85
CA THR A 46 -11.80 2.47 -12.08
C THR A 46 -10.35 2.39 -12.58
N VAL A 47 -10.14 1.85 -13.78
CA VAL A 47 -8.82 1.72 -14.40
C VAL A 47 -8.46 3.02 -15.11
N GLU A 48 -7.26 3.51 -14.86
CA GLU A 48 -6.76 4.78 -15.35
C GLU A 48 -6.50 4.70 -16.86
N ARG A 49 -7.06 5.63 -17.62
CA ARG A 49 -6.84 5.82 -19.04
C ARG A 49 -5.89 6.97 -19.24
N VAL A 50 -4.79 6.71 -19.92
CA VAL A 50 -3.82 7.74 -20.29
C VAL A 50 -3.82 7.91 -21.79
N GLU A 51 -4.08 9.13 -22.25
CA GLU A 51 -4.08 9.48 -23.67
C GLU A 51 -3.10 10.63 -23.93
N GLY A 52 -2.30 10.49 -24.95
CA GLY A 52 -1.35 11.51 -25.38
C GLY A 52 -1.34 11.64 -26.89
N GLY A 53 -0.60 12.60 -27.41
CA GLY A 53 -0.49 12.75 -28.85
C GLY A 53 0.75 13.50 -29.26
N PHE A 54 1.17 13.27 -30.49
CA PHE A 54 2.25 13.99 -31.15
C PHE A 54 1.87 14.35 -32.59
N GLN A 55 2.55 15.33 -33.11
CA GLN A 55 2.35 15.79 -34.48
C GLN A 55 3.56 15.39 -35.34
N MET A 56 3.27 14.85 -36.50
CA MET A 56 4.30 14.49 -37.47
C MET A 56 4.72 15.71 -38.30
N PRO A 57 5.93 15.69 -38.91
CA PRO A 57 6.38 16.77 -39.79
C PRO A 57 5.45 17.05 -40.98
N ASP A 58 4.67 16.06 -41.41
CA ASP A 58 3.67 16.18 -42.48
C ASP A 58 2.33 16.77 -42.02
N GLY A 59 2.24 17.21 -40.74
CA GLY A 59 1.03 17.81 -40.14
C GLY A 59 0.03 16.81 -39.59
N ARG A 60 0.19 15.50 -39.78
CA ARG A 60 -0.73 14.49 -39.23
C ARG A 60 -0.63 14.45 -37.74
N ARG A 61 -1.79 14.40 -37.07
CA ARG A 61 -1.89 14.22 -35.62
C ARG A 61 -2.07 12.74 -35.31
N ILE A 62 -1.22 12.22 -34.45
CA ILE A 62 -1.29 10.85 -33.93
C ILE A 62 -1.74 10.92 -32.47
N THR A 63 -2.81 10.20 -32.15
CA THR A 63 -3.30 10.02 -30.79
C THR A 63 -2.86 8.65 -30.28
N VAL A 64 -2.19 8.61 -29.14
CA VAL A 64 -1.70 7.38 -28.51
C VAL A 64 -2.51 7.13 -27.22
N VAL A 65 -3.08 5.94 -27.10
CA VAL A 65 -3.81 5.49 -25.91
C VAL A 65 -2.98 4.43 -25.20
N ASP A 66 -2.62 4.67 -23.95
CA ASP A 66 -1.89 3.70 -23.12
C ASP A 66 -2.88 2.67 -22.55
N LEU A 67 -2.74 1.41 -22.95
CA LEU A 67 -3.53 0.31 -22.41
C LEU A 67 -2.84 -0.30 -21.18
N PRO A 68 -3.61 -0.86 -20.23
CA PRO A 68 -3.05 -1.60 -19.11
C PRO A 68 -2.09 -2.69 -19.59
N GLY A 69 -1.03 -2.94 -18.82
CA GLY A 69 -0.08 -4.03 -19.13
C GLY A 69 -0.76 -5.38 -19.01
N ALA A 70 -0.52 -6.27 -19.98
CA ALA A 70 -1.10 -7.60 -20.04
C ALA A 70 -0.01 -8.64 -20.30
N TYR A 71 -0.20 -9.85 -19.77
CA TYR A 71 0.66 -11.00 -20.14
C TYR A 71 0.02 -11.85 -21.24
N SER A 72 -1.29 -11.81 -21.33
CA SER A 72 -2.06 -12.47 -22.38
C SER A 72 -3.37 -11.71 -22.62
N LEU A 73 -4.07 -12.04 -23.71
CA LEU A 73 -5.42 -11.55 -24.02
C LEU A 73 -6.52 -12.47 -23.46
N ALA A 74 -6.18 -13.36 -22.53
CA ALA A 74 -7.08 -14.29 -21.86
C ALA A 74 -8.20 -13.65 -21.03
N ALA A 75 -8.15 -12.31 -20.86
CA ALA A 75 -9.12 -11.52 -20.09
C ALA A 75 -9.36 -12.07 -18.66
N THR A 76 -8.34 -12.67 -18.05
CA THR A 76 -8.42 -13.23 -16.69
C THR A 76 -8.37 -12.16 -15.61
N SER A 77 -7.79 -10.99 -15.90
CA SER A 77 -7.78 -9.82 -15.04
C SER A 77 -8.68 -8.71 -15.59
N PRO A 78 -9.17 -7.79 -14.75
CA PRO A 78 -9.90 -6.60 -15.21
C PRO A 78 -9.11 -5.78 -16.23
N ASP A 79 -7.80 -5.64 -16.02
CA ASP A 79 -6.90 -4.89 -16.88
C ASP A 79 -6.75 -5.52 -18.27
N GLU A 80 -6.59 -6.86 -18.32
CA GLU A 80 -6.52 -7.62 -19.57
C GLU A 80 -7.84 -7.53 -20.35
N ARG A 81 -8.98 -7.56 -19.63
CA ARG A 81 -10.30 -7.42 -20.26
C ARG A 81 -10.48 -6.07 -20.91
N ILE A 82 -10.10 -4.98 -20.23
CA ILE A 82 -10.16 -3.62 -20.77
C ILE A 82 -9.27 -3.50 -22.02
N ALA A 83 -8.04 -4.03 -21.96
CA ALA A 83 -7.16 -4.02 -23.12
C ALA A 83 -7.79 -4.75 -24.30
N LEU A 84 -8.39 -5.92 -24.09
CA LEU A 84 -9.05 -6.70 -25.12
C LEU A 84 -10.29 -5.98 -25.69
N ASP A 85 -11.13 -5.39 -24.83
CA ASP A 85 -12.35 -4.69 -25.24
C ASP A 85 -12.03 -3.47 -26.10
N VAL A 86 -11.00 -2.69 -25.75
CA VAL A 86 -10.54 -1.55 -26.56
C VAL A 86 -9.96 -2.02 -27.91
N LEU A 87 -9.16 -3.09 -27.92
CA LEU A 87 -8.57 -3.62 -29.15
C LEU A 87 -9.64 -4.21 -30.10
N ARG A 88 -10.69 -4.80 -29.56
CA ARG A 88 -11.83 -5.32 -30.35
C ARG A 88 -12.85 -4.27 -30.74
N GLY A 89 -12.91 -3.14 -30.03
CA GLY A 89 -13.96 -2.12 -30.23
C GLY A 89 -15.37 -2.59 -29.86
N HIS A 90 -15.47 -3.58 -28.93
CA HIS A 90 -16.75 -4.26 -28.65
C HIS A 90 -17.78 -3.42 -27.88
N ASP A 91 -17.35 -2.44 -27.09
CA ASP A 91 -18.26 -1.72 -26.19
C ASP A 91 -18.92 -0.46 -26.79
N GLY A 92 -18.58 -0.08 -28.03
CA GLY A 92 -19.06 1.19 -28.63
C GLY A 92 -18.66 2.45 -27.85
N ARG A 93 -17.98 2.29 -26.71
CA ARG A 93 -17.56 3.39 -25.81
C ARG A 93 -16.20 3.94 -26.16
N GLU A 94 -15.31 3.11 -26.73
CA GLU A 94 -14.00 3.48 -27.20
C GLU A 94 -13.86 3.10 -28.68
N PRO A 95 -13.41 4.00 -29.56
CA PRO A 95 -13.18 3.67 -30.96
C PRO A 95 -11.99 2.71 -31.06
N ARG A 96 -12.14 1.71 -31.95
CA ARG A 96 -11.10 0.75 -32.28
C ARG A 96 -9.83 1.47 -32.75
N PRO A 97 -8.62 1.06 -32.30
CA PRO A 97 -7.38 1.67 -32.77
C PRO A 97 -7.12 1.30 -34.25
N ASP A 98 -6.47 2.22 -34.99
CA ASP A 98 -6.04 2.00 -36.36
C ASP A 98 -4.76 1.16 -36.41
N VAL A 99 -3.88 1.31 -35.41
CA VAL A 99 -2.61 0.58 -35.29
C VAL A 99 -2.38 0.19 -33.82
N VAL A 100 -1.82 -0.98 -33.59
CA VAL A 100 -1.38 -1.44 -32.27
C VAL A 100 0.13 -1.40 -32.18
N LEU A 101 0.67 -0.64 -31.22
CA LEU A 101 2.08 -0.62 -30.87
C LEU A 101 2.33 -1.60 -29.72
N VAL A 102 3.00 -2.70 -29.99
CA VAL A 102 3.35 -3.71 -28.99
C VAL A 102 4.76 -3.44 -28.48
N VAL A 103 4.90 -3.18 -27.17
CA VAL A 103 6.22 -2.98 -26.56
C VAL A 103 6.75 -4.29 -26.01
N VAL A 104 7.89 -4.71 -26.53
CA VAL A 104 8.55 -5.99 -26.24
C VAL A 104 9.92 -5.72 -25.62
N ASP A 105 10.24 -6.36 -24.51
CA ASP A 105 11.55 -6.28 -23.88
C ASP A 105 12.54 -7.24 -24.55
N ALA A 106 13.60 -6.70 -25.13
CA ALA A 106 14.65 -7.47 -25.80
C ALA A 106 15.40 -8.42 -24.85
N THR A 107 15.43 -8.13 -23.56
CA THR A 107 16.09 -8.98 -22.56
C THR A 107 15.28 -10.24 -22.22
N HIS A 108 13.95 -10.24 -22.49
CA HIS A 108 13.02 -11.32 -22.19
C HIS A 108 12.07 -11.59 -23.39
N LEU A 109 12.65 -11.65 -24.58
CA LEU A 109 11.89 -11.72 -25.83
C LEU A 109 10.86 -12.84 -25.86
N GLY A 110 11.22 -14.05 -25.43
CA GLY A 110 10.33 -15.21 -25.49
C GLY A 110 9.01 -15.04 -24.74
N ARG A 111 9.07 -14.43 -23.59
CA ARG A 111 7.86 -14.17 -22.81
C ARG A 111 6.98 -13.09 -23.44
N ASN A 112 7.61 -12.08 -23.99
CA ASN A 112 6.91 -10.94 -24.58
C ASN A 112 6.28 -11.31 -25.93
N LEU A 113 6.86 -12.25 -26.67
CA LEU A 113 6.32 -12.74 -27.94
C LEU A 113 4.98 -13.47 -27.77
N PHE A 114 4.66 -14.00 -26.58
CA PHE A 114 3.38 -14.63 -26.33
C PHE A 114 2.22 -13.64 -26.53
N LEU A 115 2.28 -12.49 -25.85
CA LEU A 115 1.28 -11.43 -26.01
C LEU A 115 1.33 -10.85 -27.45
N ALA A 116 2.53 -10.61 -27.98
CA ALA A 116 2.70 -10.05 -29.33
C ALA A 116 2.02 -10.94 -30.38
N SER A 117 2.18 -12.26 -30.29
CA SER A 117 1.53 -13.20 -31.20
C SER A 117 0.01 -13.15 -31.12
N GLN A 118 -0.55 -13.05 -29.89
CA GLN A 118 -2.00 -12.93 -29.72
C GLN A 118 -2.57 -11.64 -30.31
N ILE A 119 -1.80 -10.53 -30.21
CA ILE A 119 -2.22 -9.26 -30.81
C ILE A 119 -2.22 -9.31 -32.33
N CYS A 120 -1.25 -10.00 -32.93
CA CYS A 120 -1.23 -10.21 -34.38
C CYS A 120 -2.47 -10.99 -34.90
N GLU A 121 -3.14 -11.73 -34.05
CA GLU A 121 -4.36 -12.52 -34.38
C GLU A 121 -5.65 -11.69 -34.31
N LEU A 122 -5.60 -10.44 -33.82
CA LEU A 122 -6.80 -9.58 -33.72
C LEU A 122 -7.21 -8.92 -35.05
N GLY A 123 -6.44 -9.13 -36.13
CA GLY A 123 -6.73 -8.53 -37.43
C GLY A 123 -6.59 -6.99 -37.41
N LEU A 124 -5.60 -6.48 -36.69
CA LEU A 124 -5.21 -5.08 -36.63
C LEU A 124 -3.80 -4.91 -37.18
N PRO A 125 -3.47 -3.77 -37.82
CA PRO A 125 -2.08 -3.43 -38.12
C PRO A 125 -1.26 -3.35 -36.83
N VAL A 126 -0.10 -4.02 -36.81
CA VAL A 126 0.76 -4.13 -35.62
C VAL A 126 2.16 -3.60 -35.93
N VAL A 127 2.73 -2.87 -34.98
CA VAL A 127 4.16 -2.51 -34.96
C VAL A 127 4.73 -2.99 -33.62
N VAL A 128 5.90 -3.63 -33.66
CA VAL A 128 6.61 -4.07 -32.46
C VAL A 128 7.74 -3.08 -32.16
N ALA A 129 7.71 -2.46 -30.98
CA ALA A 129 8.85 -1.75 -30.42
C ALA A 129 9.70 -2.71 -29.59
N LEU A 130 10.84 -3.11 -30.11
CA LEU A 130 11.82 -3.93 -29.39
C LEU A 130 12.64 -3.02 -28.48
N ASN A 131 12.18 -2.88 -27.24
CA ASN A 131 12.73 -1.95 -26.28
C ASN A 131 13.83 -2.59 -25.42
N GLN A 132 14.64 -1.74 -24.76
CA GLN A 132 15.75 -2.15 -23.90
C GLN A 132 16.85 -2.94 -24.64
N VAL A 133 17.09 -2.62 -25.91
CA VAL A 133 18.14 -3.28 -26.69
C VAL A 133 19.55 -3.02 -26.12
N ASP A 134 19.77 -1.88 -25.45
CA ASP A 134 20.99 -1.57 -24.72
C ASP A 134 21.20 -2.52 -23.52
N ALA A 135 20.16 -2.80 -22.78
CA ALA A 135 20.19 -3.75 -21.65
C ALA A 135 20.39 -5.20 -22.15
N ALA A 136 19.80 -5.57 -23.28
CA ALA A 136 20.03 -6.87 -23.92
C ALA A 136 21.49 -7.02 -24.38
N ALA A 137 22.03 -6.01 -25.05
CA ALA A 137 23.44 -6.01 -25.49
C ALA A 137 24.40 -6.11 -24.29
N ALA A 138 24.12 -5.39 -23.19
CA ALA A 138 24.91 -5.48 -21.96
C ALA A 138 24.89 -6.88 -21.33
N ARG A 139 23.86 -7.70 -21.61
CA ARG A 139 23.75 -9.10 -21.16
C ARG A 139 24.28 -10.10 -22.19
N GLY A 140 24.90 -9.63 -23.27
CA GLY A 140 25.37 -10.49 -24.34
C GLY A 140 24.26 -11.08 -25.21
N ILE A 141 23.03 -10.52 -25.13
CA ILE A 141 21.90 -10.91 -25.95
C ILE A 141 21.89 -10.03 -27.19
N SER A 142 21.98 -10.64 -28.39
CA SER A 142 21.83 -9.99 -29.67
C SER A 142 20.60 -10.53 -30.36
N VAL A 143 19.72 -9.63 -30.83
CA VAL A 143 18.50 -10.00 -31.57
C VAL A 143 18.70 -9.64 -33.04
N ASP A 144 18.52 -10.61 -33.91
CA ASP A 144 18.48 -10.40 -35.36
C ASP A 144 17.11 -9.80 -35.74
N VAL A 145 17.07 -8.48 -35.88
CA VAL A 145 15.83 -7.74 -36.14
C VAL A 145 15.23 -8.08 -37.50
N PRO A 146 15.99 -8.17 -38.60
CA PRO A 146 15.49 -8.65 -39.89
C PRO A 146 14.85 -10.03 -39.83
N ALA A 147 15.50 -10.99 -39.20
CA ALA A 147 14.94 -12.32 -38.99
C ALA A 147 13.66 -12.29 -38.17
N LEU A 148 13.62 -11.46 -37.11
CA LEU A 148 12.43 -11.31 -36.27
C LEU A 148 11.25 -10.68 -37.04
N ILE A 149 11.51 -9.70 -37.94
CA ILE A 149 10.49 -9.12 -38.84
C ILE A 149 9.90 -10.23 -39.73
N HIS A 150 10.78 -11.05 -40.31
CA HIS A 150 10.36 -12.15 -41.19
C HIS A 150 9.49 -13.18 -40.44
N GLU A 151 9.88 -13.55 -39.22
CA GLU A 151 9.14 -14.53 -38.41
C GLU A 151 7.79 -13.99 -37.89
N LEU A 152 7.72 -12.72 -37.53
CA LEU A 152 6.49 -12.10 -37.00
C LEU A 152 5.56 -11.59 -38.12
N GLY A 153 6.11 -11.29 -39.32
CA GLY A 153 5.35 -10.68 -40.42
C GLY A 153 4.90 -9.24 -40.15
N VAL A 154 5.52 -8.54 -39.17
CA VAL A 154 5.20 -7.15 -38.81
C VAL A 154 6.47 -6.33 -38.63
N PRO A 155 6.40 -5.00 -38.78
CA PRO A 155 7.54 -4.12 -38.54
C PRO A 155 8.03 -4.24 -37.09
N VAL A 156 9.33 -4.45 -36.90
CA VAL A 156 10.00 -4.44 -35.58
C VAL A 156 11.02 -3.31 -35.56
N VAL A 157 10.91 -2.43 -34.59
CA VAL A 157 11.80 -1.26 -34.45
C VAL A 157 12.56 -1.35 -33.14
N PRO A 158 13.89 -1.45 -33.15
CA PRO A 158 14.70 -1.40 -31.93
C PRO A 158 14.64 -0.01 -31.31
N THR A 159 14.44 0.05 -29.98
CA THR A 159 14.30 1.28 -29.22
C THR A 159 15.03 1.22 -27.88
N VAL A 160 15.48 2.40 -27.40
CA VAL A 160 15.88 2.63 -26.02
C VAL A 160 15.06 3.82 -25.52
N ALA A 161 13.87 3.51 -25.03
CA ALA A 161 12.88 4.53 -24.66
C ALA A 161 13.39 5.54 -23.61
N SER A 162 14.26 5.10 -22.69
CA SER A 162 14.87 5.96 -21.66
C SER A 162 15.83 7.01 -22.21
N ARG A 163 16.40 6.77 -23.40
CA ARG A 163 17.32 7.69 -24.10
C ARG A 163 16.70 8.37 -25.32
N GLY A 164 15.46 8.00 -25.67
CA GLY A 164 14.81 8.51 -26.87
C GLY A 164 15.35 7.92 -28.18
N GLU A 165 16.15 6.87 -28.14
CA GLU A 165 16.72 6.21 -29.32
C GLU A 165 15.66 5.35 -30.02
N GLY A 166 15.63 5.39 -31.35
CA GLY A 166 14.69 4.62 -32.17
C GLY A 166 13.29 5.23 -32.32
N LEU A 167 13.02 6.43 -31.78
CA LEU A 167 11.67 7.02 -31.80
C LEU A 167 11.25 7.47 -33.21
N ASP A 168 12.15 8.06 -34.02
CA ASP A 168 11.79 8.54 -35.35
C ASP A 168 11.56 7.39 -36.36
N PRO A 169 12.37 6.31 -36.39
CA PRO A 169 12.00 5.09 -37.09
C PRO A 169 10.66 4.51 -36.63
N LEU A 170 10.39 4.51 -35.33
CA LEU A 170 9.13 4.00 -34.77
C LEU A 170 7.92 4.83 -35.22
N ARG A 171 8.03 6.17 -35.21
CA ARG A 171 6.98 7.06 -35.73
C ARG A 171 6.67 6.80 -37.17
N ARG A 172 7.70 6.60 -38.03
CA ARG A 172 7.52 6.26 -39.43
C ARG A 172 6.87 4.89 -39.62
N ALA A 173 7.30 3.90 -38.84
CA ALA A 173 6.72 2.56 -38.89
C ALA A 173 5.23 2.54 -38.55
N LEU A 174 4.79 3.35 -37.58
CA LEU A 174 3.36 3.47 -37.20
C LEU A 174 2.49 4.00 -38.36
N ILE A 175 2.99 4.98 -39.10
CA ILE A 175 2.26 5.53 -40.25
C ILE A 175 2.20 4.51 -41.38
N THR A 176 3.33 3.87 -41.68
CA THR A 176 3.40 2.86 -42.73
C THR A 176 2.50 1.66 -42.40
N ALA A 177 2.51 1.21 -41.16
CA ALA A 177 1.65 0.10 -40.69
C ALA A 177 0.16 0.38 -40.89
N ALA A 178 -0.29 1.62 -40.70
CA ALA A 178 -1.68 2.00 -40.94
C ALA A 178 -2.15 1.79 -42.39
N THR A 179 -1.24 1.71 -43.31
CA THR A 179 -1.53 1.47 -44.76
C THR A 179 -1.31 0.01 -45.17
N LEU A 180 -0.72 -0.80 -44.31
CA LEU A 180 -0.46 -2.21 -44.56
C LEU A 180 -1.65 -3.07 -44.16
N PRO A 181 -1.85 -4.23 -44.81
CA PRO A 181 -2.84 -5.20 -44.33
C PRO A 181 -2.45 -5.73 -42.94
N ALA A 182 -3.45 -6.12 -42.17
CA ALA A 182 -3.21 -6.77 -40.91
C ALA A 182 -2.42 -8.09 -41.07
N PRO A 183 -1.59 -8.47 -40.10
CA PRO A 183 -0.82 -9.71 -40.20
C PRO A 183 -1.76 -10.92 -40.26
N THR A 184 -1.33 -11.94 -40.99
CA THR A 184 -2.10 -13.18 -41.12
C THR A 184 -2.09 -13.94 -39.80
N PRO A 185 -3.24 -14.29 -39.23
CA PRO A 185 -3.32 -15.04 -37.99
C PRO A 185 -2.62 -16.40 -38.13
N ARG A 186 -1.74 -16.73 -37.19
CA ARG A 186 -1.00 -18.01 -37.17
C ARG A 186 -1.67 -19.05 -36.27
N PHE A 187 -2.33 -18.61 -35.22
CA PHE A 187 -3.03 -19.43 -34.26
C PHE A 187 -4.47 -18.94 -34.08
N ALA A 188 -5.34 -19.83 -33.59
CA ALA A 188 -6.65 -19.40 -33.12
C ALA A 188 -6.52 -18.58 -31.83
N LEU A 189 -7.44 -17.63 -31.65
CA LEU A 189 -7.55 -16.81 -30.43
C LEU A 189 -8.33 -17.58 -29.36
N ASP A 190 -7.93 -18.83 -29.11
CA ASP A 190 -8.46 -19.68 -28.08
C ASP A 190 -7.41 -19.96 -26.99
N GLU A 191 -7.86 -20.45 -25.86
CA GLU A 191 -7.01 -20.82 -24.72
C GLU A 191 -6.94 -22.33 -24.50
N SER A 192 -7.12 -23.10 -25.57
CA SER A 192 -6.92 -24.55 -25.49
C SER A 192 -5.47 -24.84 -25.12
N ALA A 193 -5.26 -25.91 -24.34
CA ALA A 193 -3.93 -26.33 -23.94
C ALA A 193 -3.05 -26.65 -25.18
N GLU A 194 -3.66 -27.12 -26.27
CA GLU A 194 -3.00 -27.41 -27.54
C GLU A 194 -2.50 -26.14 -28.20
N THR A 195 -3.33 -25.08 -28.33
CA THR A 195 -2.94 -23.80 -28.92
C THR A 195 -1.86 -23.12 -28.10
N ILE A 196 -1.96 -23.15 -26.77
CA ILE A 196 -0.93 -22.61 -25.87
C ILE A 196 0.39 -23.35 -26.07
N ALA A 197 0.39 -24.67 -26.12
CA ALA A 197 1.60 -25.48 -26.32
C ALA A 197 2.22 -25.23 -27.70
N ALA A 198 1.42 -25.17 -28.77
CA ALA A 198 1.86 -24.87 -30.12
C ALA A 198 2.48 -23.47 -30.22
N ARG A 199 1.88 -22.48 -29.56
CA ARG A 199 2.39 -21.10 -29.48
C ARG A 199 3.75 -21.04 -28.78
N TYR A 200 3.92 -21.72 -27.64
CA TYR A 200 5.22 -21.78 -26.95
C TYR A 200 6.28 -22.53 -27.77
N GLY A 201 5.89 -23.60 -28.48
CA GLY A 201 6.78 -24.29 -29.41
C GLY A 201 7.30 -23.35 -30.50
N TRP A 202 6.40 -22.64 -31.17
CA TRP A 202 6.76 -21.65 -32.19
C TRP A 202 7.65 -20.53 -31.62
N ILE A 203 7.33 -19.98 -30.44
CA ILE A 203 8.15 -18.95 -29.78
C ILE A 203 9.56 -19.47 -29.55
N THR A 204 9.71 -20.70 -29.10
CA THR A 204 11.01 -21.32 -28.88
C THR A 204 11.81 -21.40 -30.17
N ASP A 205 11.17 -21.79 -31.26
CA ASP A 205 11.79 -21.83 -32.59
C ASP A 205 12.21 -20.46 -33.10
N VAL A 206 11.34 -19.44 -32.92
CA VAL A 206 11.67 -18.04 -33.29
C VAL A 206 12.90 -17.57 -32.51
N ILE A 207 12.93 -17.81 -31.20
CA ILE A 207 14.07 -17.40 -30.35
C ILE A 207 15.35 -18.10 -30.78
N SER A 208 15.29 -19.39 -31.07
CA SER A 208 16.47 -20.16 -31.49
C SER A 208 17.09 -19.63 -32.78
N ARG A 209 16.26 -19.04 -33.67
CA ARG A 209 16.70 -18.47 -34.97
C ARG A 209 17.08 -16.99 -34.90
N THR A 210 16.46 -16.22 -34.01
CA THR A 210 16.57 -14.76 -33.99
C THR A 210 17.39 -14.21 -32.83
N VAL A 211 17.67 -15.01 -31.80
CA VAL A 211 18.42 -14.57 -30.62
C VAL A 211 19.72 -15.33 -30.50
N THR A 212 20.81 -14.59 -30.51
CA THR A 212 22.15 -15.13 -30.21
C THR A 212 22.50 -14.67 -28.78
N GLN A 213 22.67 -15.64 -27.90
CA GLN A 213 23.12 -15.38 -26.54
C GLN A 213 24.57 -15.84 -26.40
N ARG A 214 25.49 -14.88 -26.27
CA ARG A 214 26.83 -15.22 -25.81
C ARG A 214 26.77 -15.61 -24.35
N PRO A 215 27.51 -16.65 -23.90
CA PRO A 215 27.58 -16.96 -22.49
C PRO A 215 27.95 -15.67 -21.74
N ALA A 216 27.05 -15.18 -20.91
CA ALA A 216 27.35 -14.03 -20.06
C ALA A 216 28.58 -14.41 -19.26
N SER A 217 29.60 -13.56 -19.27
CA SER A 217 30.75 -13.73 -18.36
C SER A 217 30.14 -13.83 -16.95
N SER A 218 30.25 -15.01 -16.35
CA SER A 218 29.78 -15.31 -15.01
C SER A 218 30.38 -14.30 -14.04
N GLY A 219 29.58 -13.32 -13.61
CA GLY A 219 30.07 -12.31 -12.69
C GLY A 219 29.41 -10.95 -12.76
N ALA A 220 28.20 -10.83 -13.31
CA ALA A 220 27.47 -9.58 -13.15
C ALA A 220 27.35 -9.24 -11.66
N PRO A 221 27.57 -7.99 -11.23
CA PRO A 221 27.43 -7.59 -9.82
C PRO A 221 26.08 -8.04 -9.21
N SER A 222 25.03 -8.08 -10.03
CA SER A 222 23.71 -8.58 -9.67
C SER A 222 23.71 -10.04 -9.20
N ASP A 223 24.48 -10.91 -9.87
CA ASP A 223 24.52 -12.36 -9.55
C ASP A 223 25.20 -12.62 -8.21
N ARG A 224 26.23 -11.82 -7.88
CA ARG A 224 26.93 -11.91 -6.60
C ARG A 224 26.03 -11.46 -5.43
N ILE A 225 25.26 -10.40 -5.63
CA ILE A 225 24.30 -9.93 -4.63
C ILE A 225 23.18 -10.95 -4.47
N ASP A 226 22.68 -11.53 -5.56
CA ASP A 226 21.62 -12.53 -5.55
C ASP A 226 22.08 -13.84 -4.90
N ALA A 227 23.36 -14.22 -5.00
CA ALA A 227 23.91 -15.36 -4.29
C ALA A 227 23.76 -15.24 -2.76
N ILE A 228 23.79 -14.02 -2.21
CA ILE A 228 23.56 -13.73 -0.80
C ILE A 228 22.07 -13.52 -0.52
N ALA A 229 21.41 -12.67 -1.31
CA ALA A 229 20.03 -12.24 -1.09
C ALA A 229 19.00 -13.37 -1.26
N LEU A 230 19.29 -14.37 -2.12
CA LEU A 230 18.42 -15.52 -2.35
C LEU A 230 18.91 -16.79 -1.62
N HIS A 231 20.01 -16.70 -0.87
CA HIS A 231 20.51 -17.84 -0.10
C HIS A 231 19.51 -18.28 0.97
N ARG A 232 19.38 -19.59 1.17
CA ARG A 232 18.38 -20.20 2.07
C ARG A 232 18.38 -19.63 3.49
N PHE A 233 19.54 -19.32 4.04
CA PHE A 233 19.71 -18.74 5.38
C PHE A 233 20.16 -17.27 5.31
N GLY A 234 21.07 -16.93 4.39
CA GLY A 234 21.59 -15.58 4.23
C GLY A 234 20.52 -14.57 3.80
N GLY A 235 19.60 -14.98 2.94
CA GLY A 235 18.49 -14.13 2.49
C GLY A 235 17.58 -13.67 3.64
N PRO A 236 17.01 -14.58 4.46
CA PRO A 236 16.23 -14.18 5.63
C PRO A 236 16.98 -13.31 6.63
N VAL A 237 18.26 -13.60 6.89
CA VAL A 237 19.09 -12.78 7.79
C VAL A 237 19.30 -11.39 7.20
N LEU A 238 19.70 -11.30 5.93
CA LEU A 238 19.85 -10.01 5.25
C LEU A 238 18.53 -9.21 5.27
N PHE A 239 17.43 -9.90 5.03
CA PHE A 239 16.10 -9.27 5.11
C PHE A 239 15.83 -8.69 6.51
N LEU A 240 16.07 -9.44 7.57
CA LEU A 240 15.88 -8.97 8.95
C LEU A 240 16.80 -7.79 9.28
N VAL A 241 18.07 -7.83 8.84
CA VAL A 241 19.01 -6.73 9.03
C VAL A 241 18.55 -5.47 8.28
N VAL A 242 18.18 -5.60 7.01
CA VAL A 242 17.67 -4.46 6.23
C VAL A 242 16.42 -3.88 6.88
N MET A 243 15.50 -4.72 7.34
CA MET A 243 14.28 -4.25 8.01
C MET A 243 14.57 -3.59 9.35
N ALA A 244 15.47 -4.17 10.16
CA ALA A 244 15.90 -3.57 11.42
C ALA A 244 16.51 -2.18 11.19
N LEU A 245 17.37 -2.04 10.18
CA LEU A 245 17.94 -0.74 9.80
C LEU A 245 16.88 0.28 9.35
N VAL A 246 15.92 -0.15 8.52
CA VAL A 246 14.82 0.71 8.09
C VAL A 246 13.98 1.17 9.28
N PHE A 247 13.59 0.24 10.15
CA PHE A 247 12.80 0.60 11.33
C PHE A 247 13.60 1.51 12.28
N GLN A 248 14.85 1.17 12.56
CA GLN A 248 15.71 2.01 13.40
C GLN A 248 15.84 3.43 12.83
N ALA A 249 16.08 3.56 11.53
CA ALA A 249 16.19 4.87 10.89
C ALA A 249 14.87 5.65 10.91
N VAL A 250 13.74 5.00 10.60
CA VAL A 250 12.42 5.62 10.62
C VAL A 250 12.08 6.16 12.01
N PHE A 251 12.36 5.40 13.07
CA PHE A 251 12.08 5.86 14.44
C PHE A 251 13.09 6.90 14.92
N SER A 252 14.41 6.63 14.80
CA SER A 252 15.42 7.54 15.34
C SER A 252 15.50 8.88 14.61
N TRP A 253 15.30 8.90 13.29
CA TRP A 253 15.41 10.13 12.49
C TRP A 253 14.11 10.92 12.45
N ALA A 254 12.97 10.26 12.62
CA ALA A 254 11.70 10.98 12.65
C ALA A 254 11.48 11.71 13.98
N THR A 255 11.91 11.13 15.12
CA THR A 255 11.63 11.67 16.46
C THR A 255 12.04 13.13 16.63
N PRO A 256 13.27 13.59 16.31
CA PRO A 256 13.62 15.01 16.50
C PRO A 256 12.77 15.97 15.68
N VAL A 257 12.32 15.52 14.49
CA VAL A 257 11.44 16.34 13.63
C VAL A 257 10.01 16.34 14.15
N GLN A 258 9.55 15.20 14.69
CA GLN A 258 8.25 15.07 15.33
C GLN A 258 8.15 15.98 16.55
N ASP A 259 9.14 15.96 17.45
CA ASP A 259 9.21 16.80 18.65
C ASP A 259 9.22 18.31 18.30
N ALA A 260 9.96 18.66 17.24
CA ALA A 260 9.99 20.05 16.74
C ALA A 260 8.63 20.49 16.14
N ILE A 261 7.91 19.61 15.46
CA ILE A 261 6.57 19.89 14.94
C ILE A 261 5.58 20.01 16.09
N GLU A 262 5.62 19.07 17.04
CA GLU A 262 4.73 19.07 18.20
C GLU A 262 4.89 20.35 19.02
N SER A 263 6.11 20.70 19.40
CA SER A 263 6.39 21.93 20.14
C SER A 263 5.99 23.19 19.37
N SER A 264 6.16 23.20 18.04
CA SER A 264 5.74 24.32 17.20
C SER A 264 4.21 24.44 17.16
N VAL A 265 3.47 23.34 16.99
CA VAL A 265 2.01 23.34 16.96
C VAL A 265 1.44 23.77 18.30
N LEU A 266 1.99 23.25 19.42
CA LEU A 266 1.59 23.66 20.77
C LEU A 266 1.86 25.14 21.00
N SER A 267 3.04 25.66 20.65
CA SER A 267 3.39 27.07 20.80
C SER A 267 2.46 27.99 20.00
N VAL A 268 2.15 27.63 18.75
CA VAL A 268 1.21 28.38 17.92
C VAL A 268 -0.21 28.29 18.50
N GLY A 269 -0.63 27.10 18.95
CA GLY A 269 -1.91 26.88 19.61
C GLY A 269 -2.08 27.77 20.86
N HIS A 270 -1.05 27.82 21.72
CA HIS A 270 -1.02 28.69 22.89
C HIS A 270 -1.05 30.17 22.53
N ALA A 271 -0.25 30.61 21.54
CA ALA A 271 -0.22 32.00 21.09
C ALA A 271 -1.60 32.45 20.55
N ILE A 272 -2.26 31.62 19.76
CA ILE A 272 -3.61 31.91 19.27
C ILE A 272 -4.63 31.84 20.40
N GLY A 273 -4.47 30.90 21.34
CA GLY A 273 -5.31 30.81 22.52
C GLY A 273 -5.29 32.07 23.39
N GLN A 274 -4.16 32.81 23.45
CA GLN A 274 -4.07 34.10 24.15
C GLN A 274 -4.83 35.23 23.44
N LEU A 275 -5.01 35.15 22.12
CA LEU A 275 -5.75 36.14 21.34
C LEU A 275 -7.27 35.93 21.39
N VAL A 276 -7.73 34.75 21.79
CA VAL A 276 -9.15 34.40 21.87
C VAL A 276 -9.63 34.55 23.32
N PRO A 277 -10.76 35.24 23.59
CA PRO A 277 -11.34 35.34 24.93
C PRO A 277 -11.55 33.98 25.57
N GLU A 278 -11.40 33.89 26.89
CA GLU A 278 -11.66 32.65 27.64
C GLU A 278 -13.09 32.17 27.42
N GLY A 279 -13.22 30.88 27.07
CA GLY A 279 -14.52 30.27 26.79
C GLY A 279 -14.42 29.10 25.82
N ASP A 280 -15.59 28.65 25.35
CA ASP A 280 -15.74 27.47 24.50
C ASP A 280 -14.99 27.61 23.17
N LEU A 281 -14.94 28.83 22.61
CA LEU A 281 -14.23 29.09 21.35
C LEU A 281 -12.73 28.88 21.48
N ARG A 282 -12.15 29.33 22.62
CA ARG A 282 -10.72 29.12 22.90
C ARG A 282 -10.42 27.62 23.04
N SER A 283 -11.21 26.90 23.82
CA SER A 283 -11.06 25.45 24.01
C SER A 283 -11.27 24.69 22.69
N LEU A 284 -12.26 25.05 21.87
CA LEU A 284 -12.44 24.45 20.54
C LEU A 284 -11.20 24.65 19.67
N VAL A 285 -10.65 25.85 19.64
CA VAL A 285 -9.50 26.17 18.79
C VAL A 285 -8.26 25.43 19.30
N VAL A 286 -7.94 25.50 20.57
CA VAL A 286 -6.71 24.92 21.15
C VAL A 286 -6.84 23.40 21.26
N ASP A 287 -7.86 22.91 21.94
CA ASP A 287 -7.99 21.50 22.31
C ASP A 287 -8.66 20.67 21.21
N GLY A 288 -9.52 21.28 20.38
CA GLY A 288 -10.18 20.62 19.26
C GLY A 288 -9.40 20.68 17.96
N VAL A 289 -9.09 21.89 17.49
CA VAL A 289 -8.49 22.09 16.15
C VAL A 289 -6.98 21.92 16.17
N PHE A 290 -6.26 22.65 17.05
CA PHE A 290 -4.79 22.57 17.07
C PHE A 290 -4.29 21.22 17.56
N ALA A 291 -4.90 20.62 18.56
CA ALA A 291 -4.59 19.27 19.00
C ALA A 291 -4.86 18.24 17.88
N GLY A 292 -5.99 18.37 17.16
CA GLY A 292 -6.34 17.49 16.05
C GLY A 292 -5.41 17.64 14.83
N VAL A 293 -5.02 18.88 14.47
CA VAL A 293 -4.05 19.12 13.38
C VAL A 293 -2.66 18.66 13.80
N GLY A 294 -2.26 18.94 15.03
CA GLY A 294 -0.96 18.56 15.59
C GLY A 294 -0.75 17.06 15.52
N SER A 295 -1.72 16.27 15.98
CA SER A 295 -1.64 14.81 15.95
C SER A 295 -1.42 14.25 14.53
N VAL A 296 -1.94 14.90 13.49
CA VAL A 296 -1.69 14.48 12.09
C VAL A 296 -0.30 14.88 11.60
N LEU A 297 0.12 16.12 11.91
CA LEU A 297 1.39 16.67 11.43
C LEU A 297 2.60 15.98 12.05
N VAL A 298 2.50 15.58 13.32
CA VAL A 298 3.56 14.85 14.05
C VAL A 298 3.93 13.53 13.36
N PHE A 299 2.98 12.84 12.73
CA PHE A 299 3.28 11.58 12.01
C PHE A 299 3.81 11.76 10.59
N LEU A 300 3.73 12.96 10.03
CA LEU A 300 4.12 13.21 8.63
C LEU A 300 5.59 12.87 8.34
N PRO A 301 6.59 13.27 9.17
CA PRO A 301 7.99 12.92 8.97
C PRO A 301 8.23 11.41 8.96
N GLN A 302 7.63 10.68 9.87
CA GLN A 302 7.75 9.23 9.97
C GLN A 302 7.20 8.53 8.72
N ILE A 303 6.03 8.96 8.26
CA ILE A 303 5.39 8.45 7.04
C ILE A 303 6.25 8.79 5.81
N ALA A 304 6.79 10.00 5.72
CA ALA A 304 7.65 10.43 4.62
C ALA A 304 8.94 9.59 4.55
N LEU A 305 9.63 9.40 5.68
CA LEU A 305 10.82 8.53 5.77
C LEU A 305 10.50 7.10 5.38
N LEU A 306 9.40 6.55 5.86
CA LEU A 306 8.96 5.20 5.49
C LEU A 306 8.76 5.07 3.97
N PHE A 307 8.04 6.01 3.34
CA PHE A 307 7.85 5.98 1.90
C PHE A 307 9.17 6.16 1.13
N ALA A 308 10.11 6.93 1.67
CA ALA A 308 11.44 7.07 1.09
C ALA A 308 12.18 5.72 1.10
N PHE A 309 12.22 5.03 2.25
CA PHE A 309 12.88 3.72 2.35
C PHE A 309 12.19 2.65 1.50
N ILE A 310 10.85 2.57 1.53
CA ILE A 310 10.12 1.64 0.66
C ILE A 310 10.43 1.95 -0.80
N GLY A 311 10.46 3.22 -1.20
CA GLY A 311 10.80 3.63 -2.57
C GLY A 311 12.23 3.24 -2.97
N VAL A 312 13.20 3.34 -2.05
CA VAL A 312 14.58 2.87 -2.26
C VAL A 312 14.60 1.35 -2.46
N LEU A 313 13.96 0.59 -1.59
CA LEU A 313 13.93 -0.88 -1.65
C LEU A 313 13.19 -1.37 -2.91
N GLU A 314 12.11 -0.68 -3.31
CA GLU A 314 11.34 -1.00 -4.51
C GLU A 314 12.16 -0.73 -5.79
N GLN A 315 12.71 0.48 -5.92
CA GLN A 315 13.47 0.86 -7.12
C GLN A 315 14.81 0.13 -7.24
N SER A 316 15.44 -0.25 -6.12
CA SER A 316 16.65 -1.07 -6.14
C SER A 316 16.41 -2.49 -6.67
N GLY A 317 15.17 -2.99 -6.69
CA GLY A 317 14.81 -4.35 -7.03
C GLY A 317 14.92 -5.34 -5.86
N TYR A 318 15.24 -4.87 -4.65
CA TYR A 318 15.34 -5.72 -3.45
C TYR A 318 13.99 -6.31 -3.04
N MET A 319 12.90 -5.53 -3.17
CA MET A 319 11.55 -5.98 -2.78
C MET A 319 11.08 -7.21 -3.55
N ALA A 320 11.47 -7.35 -4.82
CA ALA A 320 11.16 -8.54 -5.62
C ALA A 320 11.84 -9.79 -5.03
N ARG A 321 13.10 -9.68 -4.58
CA ARG A 321 13.84 -10.77 -3.92
C ARG A 321 13.23 -11.15 -2.58
N ALA A 322 12.87 -10.15 -1.78
CA ALA A 322 12.18 -10.37 -0.51
C ALA A 322 10.84 -11.10 -0.72
N ALA A 323 10.04 -10.68 -1.71
CA ALA A 323 8.79 -11.36 -2.05
C ALA A 323 9.01 -12.80 -2.52
N PHE A 324 10.05 -13.05 -3.34
CA PHE A 324 10.42 -14.40 -3.79
C PHE A 324 10.83 -15.29 -2.61
N LEU A 325 11.67 -14.77 -1.72
CA LEU A 325 12.13 -15.50 -0.53
C LEU A 325 10.97 -15.92 0.37
N MET A 326 10.00 -15.00 0.55
CA MET A 326 8.84 -15.22 1.42
C MET A 326 7.70 -15.98 0.75
N ASP A 327 7.74 -16.22 -0.56
CA ASP A 327 6.67 -16.90 -1.31
C ASP A 327 6.33 -18.28 -0.73
N ARG A 328 7.34 -19.07 -0.32
CA ARG A 328 7.12 -20.36 0.32
C ARG A 328 6.29 -20.27 1.60
N LEU A 329 6.52 -19.25 2.43
CA LEU A 329 5.77 -19.02 3.66
C LEU A 329 4.34 -18.56 3.34
N MET A 330 4.20 -17.61 2.40
CA MET A 330 2.91 -17.07 1.99
C MET A 330 2.00 -18.14 1.38
N ARG A 331 2.53 -19.03 0.55
CA ARG A 331 1.78 -20.15 -0.03
C ARG A 331 1.23 -21.12 1.01
N ARG A 332 1.93 -21.34 2.13
CA ARG A 332 1.42 -22.21 3.22
C ARG A 332 0.12 -21.69 3.84
N VAL A 333 -0.06 -20.38 3.85
CA VAL A 333 -1.28 -19.72 4.33
C VAL A 333 -2.28 -19.41 3.21
N GLY A 334 -1.98 -19.84 1.98
CA GLY A 334 -2.86 -19.66 0.82
C GLY A 334 -2.75 -18.29 0.15
N LEU A 335 -1.73 -17.50 0.44
CA LEU A 335 -1.46 -16.20 -0.18
C LEU A 335 -0.32 -16.30 -1.21
N ASN A 336 -0.29 -15.35 -2.14
CA ASN A 336 0.81 -15.17 -3.08
C ASN A 336 1.99 -14.44 -2.39
N GLY A 337 3.22 -14.70 -2.82
CA GLY A 337 4.42 -14.01 -2.30
C GLY A 337 4.35 -12.48 -2.43
N LYS A 338 3.66 -11.94 -3.42
CA LYS A 338 3.41 -10.49 -3.56
C LYS A 338 2.64 -9.90 -2.37
N SER A 339 1.85 -10.71 -1.62
CA SER A 339 1.13 -10.28 -0.43
C SER A 339 2.04 -9.92 0.73
N PHE A 340 3.30 -10.41 0.71
CA PHE A 340 4.27 -10.10 1.73
C PHE A 340 4.62 -8.61 1.81
N ILE A 341 4.75 -7.93 0.67
CA ILE A 341 5.09 -6.50 0.59
C ILE A 341 4.03 -5.62 1.28
N PRO A 342 2.72 -5.74 0.96
CA PRO A 342 1.66 -5.07 1.70
C PRO A 342 1.65 -5.35 3.20
N MET A 343 1.84 -6.61 3.60
CA MET A 343 1.88 -6.99 5.01
C MET A 343 3.07 -6.35 5.73
N LEU A 344 4.24 -6.37 5.11
CA LEU A 344 5.42 -5.71 5.65
C LEU A 344 5.20 -4.19 5.83
N SER A 345 4.62 -3.53 4.83
CA SER A 345 4.26 -2.11 4.93
C SER A 345 3.26 -1.84 6.06
N GLY A 346 2.45 -2.84 6.42
CA GLY A 346 1.49 -2.81 7.51
C GLY A 346 2.10 -2.57 8.89
N TYR A 347 3.37 -2.98 9.12
CA TYR A 347 4.09 -2.70 10.37
C TYR A 347 4.35 -1.21 10.59
N ALA A 348 4.52 -0.48 9.52
CA ALA A 348 4.67 0.96 9.66
C ALA A 348 3.29 1.63 9.67
N CYS A 349 2.44 1.34 8.67
CA CYS A 349 1.07 1.85 8.61
C CYS A 349 0.19 0.96 7.73
N ALA A 350 -1.02 0.64 8.20
CA ALA A 350 -1.97 -0.17 7.45
C ALA A 350 -2.44 0.50 6.15
N VAL A 351 -2.55 1.83 6.12
CA VAL A 351 -3.03 2.59 4.95
C VAL A 351 -2.15 2.35 3.72
N PRO A 352 -0.82 2.63 3.73
CA PRO A 352 0.04 2.30 2.60
C PRO A 352 0.12 0.80 2.33
N GLY A 353 0.06 -0.04 3.38
CA GLY A 353 0.00 -1.50 3.22
C GLY A 353 -1.20 -1.95 2.38
N ILE A 354 -2.39 -1.47 2.68
CA ILE A 354 -3.60 -1.76 1.90
C ILE A 354 -3.48 -1.20 0.47
N MET A 355 -2.96 0.01 0.29
CA MET A 355 -2.76 0.58 -1.05
C MET A 355 -1.75 -0.21 -1.88
N ALA A 356 -0.71 -0.79 -1.26
CA ALA A 356 0.28 -1.62 -1.93
C ALA A 356 -0.32 -2.95 -2.46
N THR A 357 -1.49 -3.37 -1.98
CA THR A 357 -2.17 -4.57 -2.49
C THR A 357 -2.59 -4.47 -3.96
N ARG A 358 -2.57 -3.27 -4.55
CA ARG A 358 -2.81 -3.05 -5.98
C ARG A 358 -1.83 -3.80 -6.89
N THR A 359 -0.66 -4.15 -6.38
CA THR A 359 0.34 -4.97 -7.08
C THR A 359 -0.03 -6.46 -7.16
N ILE A 360 -1.08 -6.88 -6.43
CA ILE A 360 -1.57 -8.25 -6.41
C ILE A 360 -2.64 -8.39 -7.49
N GLU A 361 -2.37 -9.25 -8.47
CA GLU A 361 -3.22 -9.44 -9.66
C GLU A 361 -4.51 -10.23 -9.35
N ASP A 362 -4.41 -11.26 -8.49
CA ASP A 362 -5.58 -12.06 -8.12
C ASP A 362 -6.49 -11.29 -7.16
N PRO A 363 -7.77 -11.04 -7.52
CA PRO A 363 -8.70 -10.27 -6.69
C PRO A 363 -8.95 -10.90 -5.32
N LYS A 364 -8.91 -12.26 -5.21
CA LYS A 364 -9.14 -12.95 -3.94
C LYS A 364 -7.92 -12.85 -3.03
N ASP A 365 -6.71 -12.98 -3.57
CA ASP A 365 -5.46 -12.78 -2.83
C ASP A 365 -5.32 -11.33 -2.39
N ARG A 366 -5.65 -10.39 -3.27
CA ARG A 366 -5.68 -8.96 -2.97
C ARG A 366 -6.64 -8.67 -1.82
N LEU A 367 -7.87 -9.16 -1.89
CA LEU A 367 -8.87 -8.93 -0.86
C LEU A 367 -8.49 -9.61 0.46
N ALA A 368 -7.99 -10.86 0.43
CA ALA A 368 -7.48 -11.53 1.62
C ALA A 368 -6.36 -10.73 2.29
N THR A 369 -5.44 -10.19 1.50
CA THR A 369 -4.35 -9.36 2.00
C THR A 369 -4.88 -8.05 2.60
N ILE A 370 -5.81 -7.34 1.94
CA ILE A 370 -6.48 -6.15 2.48
C ILE A 370 -7.08 -6.44 3.86
N MET A 371 -7.73 -7.59 3.99
CA MET A 371 -8.42 -7.97 5.24
C MET A 371 -7.45 -8.20 6.39
N VAL A 372 -6.23 -8.69 6.16
CA VAL A 372 -5.30 -9.07 7.24
C VAL A 372 -4.21 -8.04 7.53
N VAL A 373 -3.91 -7.12 6.60
CA VAL A 373 -2.90 -6.07 6.81
C VAL A 373 -3.08 -5.29 8.12
N PRO A 374 -4.29 -4.90 8.56
CA PRO A 374 -4.45 -4.13 9.80
C PRO A 374 -4.15 -4.92 11.08
N LEU A 375 -4.00 -6.25 11.03
CA LEU A 375 -3.56 -7.08 12.16
C LEU A 375 -2.05 -6.90 12.42
N MET A 376 -1.27 -6.48 11.42
CA MET A 376 0.14 -6.14 11.62
C MET A 376 0.26 -4.97 12.59
N SER A 377 1.12 -5.12 13.62
CA SER A 377 1.30 -4.09 14.65
C SER A 377 2.00 -2.87 14.07
N CYS A 378 1.23 -1.83 13.78
CA CYS A 378 1.79 -0.57 13.24
C CYS A 378 2.39 0.31 14.35
N SER A 379 3.20 1.30 13.94
CA SER A 379 3.88 2.23 14.85
C SER A 379 2.95 3.00 15.79
N ALA A 380 1.73 3.31 15.37
CA ALA A 380 0.74 4.01 16.21
C ALA A 380 0.26 3.19 17.43
N ARG A 381 0.63 1.91 17.53
CA ARG A 381 0.38 1.09 18.74
C ARG A 381 1.47 1.25 19.80
N LEU A 382 2.65 1.71 19.41
CA LEU A 382 3.80 1.81 20.32
C LEU A 382 3.51 2.64 21.56
N PRO A 383 2.91 3.85 21.49
CA PRO A 383 2.64 4.64 22.70
C PRO A 383 1.79 3.89 23.74
N VAL A 384 0.82 3.08 23.29
CA VAL A 384 0.00 2.27 24.19
C VAL A 384 0.82 1.14 24.80
N TYR A 385 1.67 0.49 24.00
CA TYR A 385 2.53 -0.59 24.49
C TYR A 385 3.61 -0.08 25.44
N THR A 386 4.28 1.04 25.12
CA THR A 386 5.32 1.64 25.98
C THR A 386 4.76 2.06 27.31
N LEU A 387 3.59 2.70 27.33
CA LEU A 387 2.90 3.08 28.57
C LEU A 387 2.58 1.86 29.42
N LEU A 388 1.89 0.85 28.86
CA LEU A 388 1.44 -0.31 29.63
C LEU A 388 2.58 -1.23 30.06
N ILE A 389 3.58 -1.43 29.19
CA ILE A 389 4.80 -2.21 29.52
C ILE A 389 5.58 -1.47 30.59
N GLY A 390 5.81 -0.16 30.44
CA GLY A 390 6.53 0.64 31.42
C GLY A 390 5.80 0.71 32.78
N ALA A 391 4.46 0.71 32.77
CA ALA A 391 3.68 0.74 33.99
C ALA A 391 3.63 -0.62 34.72
N PHE A 392 3.46 -1.74 34.01
CA PHE A 392 3.08 -3.01 34.62
C PHE A 392 4.04 -4.18 34.41
N VAL A 393 5.02 -4.05 33.50
CA VAL A 393 6.02 -5.10 33.27
C VAL A 393 7.35 -4.72 33.93
N PRO A 394 7.84 -5.54 34.88
CA PRO A 394 9.11 -5.23 35.54
C PRO A 394 10.31 -5.27 34.59
N ALA A 395 11.24 -4.34 34.77
CA ALA A 395 12.50 -4.31 34.03
C ALA A 395 13.47 -5.37 34.59
N MET A 396 13.26 -6.64 34.22
CA MET A 396 14.12 -7.75 34.63
C MET A 396 14.88 -8.29 33.40
N PRO A 397 16.19 -8.56 33.51
CA PRO A 397 16.95 -9.19 32.44
C PRO A 397 16.48 -10.63 32.24
N LEU A 398 16.07 -10.97 31.02
CA LEU A 398 15.67 -12.33 30.63
C LEU A 398 16.80 -13.09 29.97
N LEU A 399 17.55 -12.40 29.09
CA LEU A 399 18.71 -12.89 28.35
C LEU A 399 19.73 -11.75 28.21
N PRO A 400 21.02 -12.03 27.93
CA PRO A 400 21.99 -10.98 27.62
C PRO A 400 21.47 -10.11 26.43
N GLY A 401 21.18 -8.85 26.71
CA GLY A 401 20.66 -7.90 25.70
C GLY A 401 19.14 -7.91 25.48
N LEU A 402 18.37 -8.70 26.21
CA LEU A 402 16.89 -8.71 26.14
C LEU A 402 16.31 -8.72 27.56
N ASP A 403 15.62 -7.66 27.91
CA ASP A 403 14.82 -7.56 29.13
C ASP A 403 13.38 -8.05 28.94
N LEU A 404 12.65 -8.25 30.03
CA LEU A 404 11.26 -8.72 29.98
C LEU A 404 10.34 -7.74 29.26
N GLN A 405 10.63 -6.43 29.36
CA GLN A 405 9.87 -5.39 28.67
C GLN A 405 10.01 -5.51 27.15
N GLY A 406 11.25 -5.64 26.66
CA GLY A 406 11.53 -5.86 25.25
C GLY A 406 10.98 -7.18 24.73
N ALA A 407 11.05 -8.24 25.53
CA ALA A 407 10.45 -9.55 25.20
C ALA A 407 8.92 -9.45 25.06
N THR A 408 8.26 -8.70 25.95
CA THR A 408 6.82 -8.46 25.89
C THR A 408 6.45 -7.66 24.63
N MET A 409 7.21 -6.61 24.30
CA MET A 409 7.03 -5.86 23.07
C MET A 409 7.13 -6.76 21.85
N LEU A 410 8.20 -7.59 21.76
CA LEU A 410 8.40 -8.54 20.68
C LEU A 410 7.24 -9.55 20.60
N ALA A 411 6.76 -10.04 21.72
CA ALA A 411 5.62 -10.96 21.78
C ALA A 411 4.35 -10.35 21.20
N MET A 412 4.06 -9.07 21.46
CA MET A 412 2.90 -8.37 20.86
C MET A 412 3.02 -8.25 19.33
N TYR A 413 4.22 -7.97 18.81
CA TYR A 413 4.47 -7.94 17.37
C TYR A 413 4.32 -9.31 16.72
N LEU A 414 4.88 -10.34 17.33
CA LEU A 414 4.77 -11.72 16.84
C LEU A 414 3.32 -12.22 16.89
N LEU A 415 2.58 -11.90 17.94
CA LEU A 415 1.17 -12.25 18.10
C LEU A 415 0.34 -11.66 16.93
N GLY A 416 0.53 -10.39 16.61
CA GLY A 416 -0.13 -9.76 15.46
C GLY A 416 0.20 -10.44 14.13
N THR A 417 1.47 -10.80 13.92
CA THR A 417 1.94 -11.48 12.71
C THR A 417 1.33 -12.87 12.57
N ILE A 418 1.40 -13.66 13.63
CA ILE A 418 0.85 -15.03 13.65
C ILE A 418 -0.65 -15.00 13.41
N ALA A 419 -1.35 -14.07 14.05
CA ALA A 419 -2.79 -13.90 13.84
C ALA A 419 -3.12 -13.47 12.40
N ALA A 420 -2.34 -12.55 11.81
CA ALA A 420 -2.54 -12.14 10.41
C ALA A 420 -2.39 -13.32 9.44
N LEU A 421 -1.37 -14.15 9.63
CA LEU A 421 -1.16 -15.37 8.83
C LEU A 421 -2.27 -16.40 9.08
N GLY A 422 -2.68 -16.58 10.34
CA GLY A 422 -3.77 -17.50 10.70
C GLY A 422 -5.11 -17.09 10.11
N VAL A 423 -5.48 -15.81 10.23
CA VAL A 423 -6.72 -15.27 9.64
C VAL A 423 -6.67 -15.33 8.11
N ALA A 424 -5.52 -15.06 7.49
CA ALA A 424 -5.35 -15.23 6.05
C ALA A 424 -5.64 -16.68 5.62
N ALA A 425 -5.07 -17.66 6.34
CA ALA A 425 -5.32 -19.07 6.07
C ALA A 425 -6.81 -19.45 6.23
N VAL A 426 -7.49 -18.90 7.24
CA VAL A 426 -8.93 -19.10 7.44
C VAL A 426 -9.72 -18.49 6.28
N PHE A 427 -9.47 -17.24 5.89
CA PHE A 427 -10.17 -16.60 4.78
C PHE A 427 -9.96 -17.34 3.46
N ARG A 428 -8.74 -17.79 3.18
CA ARG A 428 -8.41 -18.53 1.96
C ARG A 428 -9.05 -19.93 1.92
N ARG A 429 -9.32 -20.53 3.08
CA ARG A 429 -10.00 -21.85 3.18
C ARG A 429 -11.53 -21.73 3.23
N THR A 430 -12.05 -20.55 3.57
CA THR A 430 -13.51 -20.33 3.78
C THR A 430 -14.10 -19.36 2.76
N LEU A 431 -14.07 -18.05 3.02
CA LEU A 431 -14.74 -17.01 2.22
C LEU A 431 -14.12 -16.77 0.84
N LEU A 432 -12.80 -16.89 0.73
CA LEU A 432 -12.03 -16.49 -0.46
C LEU A 432 -11.34 -17.69 -1.12
N ARG A 433 -12.03 -18.85 -1.15
CA ARG A 433 -11.50 -20.08 -1.73
C ARG A 433 -11.08 -19.89 -3.18
N GLY A 434 -9.95 -20.47 -3.56
CA GLY A 434 -9.44 -20.48 -4.93
C GLY A 434 -8.06 -21.13 -5.00
N PRO A 435 -7.63 -21.57 -6.17
CA PRO A 435 -6.28 -22.08 -6.37
C PRO A 435 -5.28 -20.94 -6.14
N VAL A 436 -4.19 -21.25 -5.46
CA VAL A 436 -3.06 -20.31 -5.34
C VAL A 436 -2.31 -20.34 -6.66
N ARG A 437 -2.34 -19.25 -7.41
CA ARG A 437 -1.61 -19.15 -8.68
C ARG A 437 -0.10 -19.15 -8.40
N PRO A 438 0.70 -19.90 -9.17
CA PRO A 438 2.14 -19.85 -9.06
C PRO A 438 2.62 -18.42 -9.37
N MET A 439 3.46 -17.88 -8.51
CA MET A 439 4.06 -16.58 -8.74
C MET A 439 5.14 -16.70 -9.80
N ILE A 440 4.87 -16.15 -10.98
CA ILE A 440 5.90 -15.92 -11.99
C ILE A 440 6.48 -14.53 -11.68
N LEU A 441 7.60 -14.50 -10.98
CA LEU A 441 8.29 -13.26 -10.63
C LEU A 441 9.57 -13.14 -11.46
N GLU A 442 9.61 -12.13 -12.31
CA GLU A 442 10.87 -11.69 -12.90
C GLU A 442 11.63 -10.89 -11.84
N LEU A 443 12.86 -11.31 -11.54
CA LEU A 443 13.74 -10.55 -10.68
C LEU A 443 14.36 -9.41 -11.51
N PRO A 444 13.94 -8.17 -11.31
CA PRO A 444 14.50 -7.05 -12.07
C PRO A 444 16.00 -6.90 -11.71
N PRO A 445 16.86 -6.45 -12.62
CA PRO A 445 18.25 -6.16 -12.28
C PRO A 445 18.33 -5.10 -11.19
N TYR A 446 19.35 -5.16 -10.34
CA TYR A 446 19.59 -4.10 -9.37
C TYR A 446 19.89 -2.79 -10.09
N ARG A 447 19.24 -1.74 -9.65
CA ARG A 447 19.40 -0.38 -10.19
C ARG A 447 19.60 0.60 -9.04
N TRP A 448 20.39 1.63 -9.27
CA TRP A 448 20.48 2.73 -8.34
C TRP A 448 19.14 3.49 -8.30
N PRO A 449 18.56 3.66 -7.11
CA PRO A 449 17.31 4.40 -6.98
C PRO A 449 17.46 5.86 -7.41
N SER A 450 16.47 6.39 -8.11
CA SER A 450 16.44 7.81 -8.52
C SER A 450 15.96 8.69 -7.36
N PRO A 451 16.82 9.56 -6.77
CA PRO A 451 16.40 10.42 -5.66
C PRO A 451 15.23 11.33 -6.00
N ARG A 452 15.21 11.86 -7.23
CA ARG A 452 14.12 12.72 -7.73
C ARG A 452 12.78 11.98 -7.79
N SER A 453 12.78 10.77 -8.30
CA SER A 453 11.58 9.95 -8.40
C SER A 453 11.04 9.59 -7.01
N ILE A 454 11.94 9.24 -6.07
CA ILE A 454 11.58 8.96 -4.68
C ILE A 454 10.99 10.21 -4.03
N ALA A 455 11.65 11.36 -4.15
CA ALA A 455 11.18 12.61 -3.54
C ALA A 455 9.78 13.00 -4.04
N VAL A 456 9.52 12.88 -5.36
CA VAL A 456 8.20 13.15 -5.95
C VAL A 456 7.16 12.17 -5.42
N SER A 457 7.49 10.88 -5.35
CA SER A 457 6.58 9.84 -4.82
C SER A 457 6.26 10.07 -3.34
N VAL A 458 7.27 10.39 -2.52
CA VAL A 458 7.11 10.73 -1.09
C VAL A 458 6.19 11.92 -0.93
N TRP A 459 6.45 13.01 -1.66
CA TRP A 459 5.64 14.23 -1.62
C TRP A 459 4.17 13.95 -1.96
N GLN A 460 3.92 13.25 -3.08
CA GLN A 460 2.56 12.94 -3.51
C GLN A 460 1.80 12.09 -2.49
N ARG A 461 2.46 11.06 -1.93
CA ARG A 461 1.86 10.18 -0.92
C ARG A 461 1.63 10.91 0.41
N SER A 462 2.55 11.77 0.83
CA SER A 462 2.43 12.59 2.04
C SER A 462 1.29 13.61 1.94
N VAL A 463 1.19 14.33 0.82
CA VAL A 463 0.08 15.27 0.56
C VAL A 463 -1.27 14.52 0.49
N LEU A 464 -1.29 13.36 -0.13
CA LEU A 464 -2.50 12.55 -0.21
C LEU A 464 -2.94 12.06 1.18
N PHE A 465 -1.99 11.64 2.03
CA PHE A 465 -2.26 11.28 3.42
C PHE A 465 -2.82 12.47 4.20
N LEU A 466 -2.16 13.62 4.14
CA LEU A 466 -2.59 14.83 4.84
C LEU A 466 -4.00 15.27 4.43
N ARG A 467 -4.30 15.27 3.13
CA ARG A 467 -5.64 15.65 2.62
C ARG A 467 -6.73 14.66 3.02
N ARG A 468 -6.45 13.35 3.07
CA ARG A 468 -7.47 12.33 3.31
C ARG A 468 -7.60 11.94 4.78
N ALA A 469 -6.49 11.61 5.42
CA ALA A 469 -6.51 11.24 6.83
C ALA A 469 -6.66 12.47 7.72
N GLY A 470 -5.97 13.56 7.40
CA GLY A 470 -6.01 14.79 8.19
C GLY A 470 -7.41 15.39 8.31
N THR A 471 -8.19 15.44 7.21
CA THR A 471 -9.56 15.97 7.27
C THR A 471 -10.49 15.11 8.13
N VAL A 472 -10.35 13.78 8.07
CA VAL A 472 -11.16 12.87 8.88
C VAL A 472 -10.78 12.96 10.35
N ILE A 473 -9.48 12.99 10.65
CA ILE A 473 -8.98 13.07 12.03
C ILE A 473 -9.38 14.40 12.64
N LEU A 474 -9.22 15.53 11.92
CA LEU A 474 -9.64 16.85 12.37
C LEU A 474 -11.14 16.89 12.69
N ALA A 475 -11.97 16.41 11.77
CA ALA A 475 -13.42 16.37 12.01
C ALA A 475 -13.78 15.55 13.25
N LEU A 476 -13.12 14.39 13.42
CA LEU A 476 -13.36 13.51 14.56
C LEU A 476 -12.81 14.11 15.88
N SER A 477 -11.67 14.81 15.83
CA SER A 477 -11.13 15.53 17.00
C SER A 477 -12.10 16.62 17.50
N ILE A 478 -12.71 17.36 16.57
CA ILE A 478 -13.73 18.37 16.92
C ILE A 478 -14.95 17.71 17.55
N VAL A 479 -15.42 16.58 16.99
CA VAL A 479 -16.55 15.84 17.56
C VAL A 479 -16.22 15.29 18.95
N LEU A 480 -15.04 14.69 19.13
CA LEU A 480 -14.59 14.19 20.41
C LEU A 480 -14.42 15.30 21.45
N TRP A 481 -13.85 16.43 21.04
CA TRP A 481 -13.79 17.62 21.88
C TRP A 481 -15.19 18.04 22.34
N ALA A 482 -16.16 18.15 21.43
CA ALA A 482 -17.52 18.52 21.79
C ALA A 482 -18.17 17.51 22.76
N LEU A 483 -18.00 16.21 22.51
CA LEU A 483 -18.51 15.16 23.38
C LEU A 483 -17.83 15.14 24.77
N ALA A 484 -16.56 15.50 24.87
CA ALA A 484 -15.81 15.58 26.12
C ALA A 484 -16.12 16.85 26.90
N THR A 485 -16.43 17.96 26.18
CA THR A 485 -16.69 19.27 26.82
C THR A 485 -18.15 19.43 27.26
N PHE A 486 -19.12 18.86 26.54
CA PHE A 486 -20.54 19.07 26.82
C PHE A 486 -21.22 17.79 27.34
N PRO A 487 -22.21 17.94 28.28
CA PRO A 487 -22.60 19.14 29.00
C PRO A 487 -21.52 19.61 30.00
N ARG A 488 -21.41 20.93 30.21
CA ARG A 488 -20.48 21.46 31.22
C ARG A 488 -20.97 21.22 32.63
N THR A 489 -20.05 20.83 33.50
CA THR A 489 -20.28 20.71 34.94
C THR A 489 -19.60 21.91 35.61
N PRO A 490 -20.34 22.76 36.34
CA PRO A 490 -19.73 23.86 37.08
C PRO A 490 -18.80 23.29 38.16
N ALA A 491 -17.51 23.65 38.07
CA ALA A 491 -16.56 23.34 39.14
C ALA A 491 -16.75 24.29 40.31
N GLY A 492 -16.69 23.77 41.54
CA GLY A 492 -16.70 24.62 42.73
C GLY A 492 -15.43 25.48 42.81
N PRO A 493 -15.47 26.68 43.41
CA PRO A 493 -14.33 27.59 43.48
C PRO A 493 -13.09 26.99 44.15
N ASP A 494 -13.25 25.98 45.02
CA ASP A 494 -12.15 25.33 45.75
C ASP A 494 -11.77 23.96 45.18
N THR A 495 -12.28 23.59 44.00
CA THR A 495 -12.01 22.28 43.42
C THR A 495 -10.63 22.30 42.71
N PRO A 496 -9.70 21.38 43.06
CA PRO A 496 -8.44 21.27 42.37
C PRO A 496 -8.65 21.07 40.86
N PRO A 497 -7.83 21.66 39.98
CA PRO A 497 -8.03 21.60 38.54
C PRO A 497 -8.12 20.16 37.98
N ALA A 498 -7.33 19.23 38.51
CA ALA A 498 -7.36 17.83 38.12
C ALA A 498 -8.72 17.15 38.42
N VAL A 499 -9.28 17.38 39.64
CA VAL A 499 -10.58 16.85 40.05
C VAL A 499 -11.71 17.50 39.24
N ALA A 500 -11.57 18.77 38.90
CA ALA A 500 -12.55 19.48 38.06
C ALA A 500 -12.58 18.90 36.64
N GLN A 501 -11.42 18.58 36.05
CA GLN A 501 -11.34 17.94 34.74
C GLN A 501 -11.89 16.52 34.73
N GLU A 502 -11.56 15.71 35.75
CA GLU A 502 -12.11 14.36 35.89
C GLU A 502 -13.64 14.40 36.01
N THR A 503 -14.16 15.26 36.88
CA THR A 503 -15.61 15.43 37.09
C THR A 503 -16.31 15.94 35.84
N GLN A 504 -15.69 16.86 35.10
CA GLN A 504 -16.20 17.37 33.84
C GLN A 504 -16.30 16.23 32.82
N LEU A 505 -15.23 15.46 32.63
CA LEU A 505 -15.22 14.35 31.66
C LEU A 505 -16.21 13.25 32.06
N ALA A 506 -16.28 12.90 33.35
CA ALA A 506 -17.24 11.90 33.85
C ALA A 506 -18.70 12.28 33.58
N ASN A 507 -19.04 13.56 33.65
CA ASN A 507 -20.39 14.06 33.41
C ASN A 507 -20.67 14.46 31.96
N SER A 508 -19.65 14.53 31.13
CA SER A 508 -19.74 14.83 29.70
C SER A 508 -20.54 13.76 28.91
N ALA A 509 -20.92 14.08 27.69
CA ALA A 509 -21.55 13.12 26.79
C ALA A 509 -20.64 11.91 26.55
N LEU A 510 -19.33 12.10 26.40
CA LEU A 510 -18.34 11.05 26.22
C LEU A 510 -18.26 10.15 27.46
N GLY A 511 -18.21 10.72 28.68
CA GLY A 511 -18.20 9.97 29.93
C GLY A 511 -19.49 9.19 30.19
N ARG A 512 -20.65 9.77 29.84
CA ARG A 512 -21.93 9.05 29.90
C ARG A 512 -21.97 7.87 28.95
N PHE A 513 -21.45 8.06 27.75
CA PHE A 513 -21.33 6.99 26.74
C PHE A 513 -20.35 5.91 27.20
N GLY A 514 -19.23 6.30 27.83
CA GLY A 514 -18.27 5.36 28.43
C GLY A 514 -18.94 4.48 29.50
N ARG A 515 -19.72 5.06 30.40
CA ARG A 515 -20.50 4.31 31.41
C ARG A 515 -21.59 3.43 30.79
N ALA A 516 -22.19 3.86 29.68
CA ALA A 516 -23.19 3.03 29.00
C ALA A 516 -22.57 1.78 28.34
N ILE A 517 -21.30 1.83 27.91
CA ILE A 517 -20.58 0.68 27.34
C ILE A 517 -19.80 -0.12 28.38
N GLU A 518 -19.62 0.40 29.59
CA GLU A 518 -18.91 -0.28 30.69
C GLU A 518 -19.38 -1.73 30.89
N PRO A 519 -20.69 -2.05 30.91
CA PRO A 519 -21.15 -3.44 31.06
C PRO A 519 -20.63 -4.36 29.96
N ALA A 520 -20.34 -3.83 28.76
CA ALA A 520 -19.81 -4.60 27.65
C ALA A 520 -18.28 -4.84 27.76
N VAL A 521 -17.55 -3.95 28.43
CA VAL A 521 -16.09 -4.06 28.61
C VAL A 521 -15.70 -4.58 30.00
N ALA A 522 -16.61 -4.55 30.96
CA ALA A 522 -16.42 -5.09 32.32
C ALA A 522 -15.97 -6.57 32.34
N PRO A 523 -16.45 -7.48 31.45
CA PRO A 523 -15.94 -8.85 31.39
C PRO A 523 -14.45 -8.95 31.07
N LEU A 524 -13.89 -7.90 30.47
CA LEU A 524 -12.45 -7.75 30.18
C LEU A 524 -11.70 -7.09 31.36
N GLY A 525 -12.36 -6.83 32.49
CA GLY A 525 -11.78 -6.13 33.63
C GLY A 525 -11.58 -4.63 33.40
N TYR A 526 -12.15 -4.07 32.33
CA TYR A 526 -12.02 -2.66 31.96
C TYR A 526 -13.14 -1.84 32.59
N ASP A 527 -12.80 -0.67 33.07
CA ASP A 527 -13.72 0.33 33.59
C ASP A 527 -14.19 1.32 32.49
N TRP A 528 -15.04 2.27 32.88
CA TRP A 528 -15.52 3.29 31.99
C TRP A 528 -14.40 4.20 31.45
N LYS A 529 -13.29 4.42 32.23
CA LYS A 529 -12.14 5.24 31.84
C LYS A 529 -11.40 4.60 30.64
N ILE A 530 -11.11 3.30 30.73
CA ILE A 530 -10.58 2.52 29.58
C ILE A 530 -11.59 2.52 28.43
N GLY A 531 -12.88 2.35 28.73
CA GLY A 531 -13.95 2.35 27.71
C GLY A 531 -13.99 3.63 26.90
N VAL A 532 -13.93 4.79 27.55
CA VAL A 532 -13.86 6.11 26.90
C VAL A 532 -12.58 6.23 26.06
N SER A 533 -11.43 5.81 26.60
CA SER A 533 -10.14 5.90 25.91
C SER A 533 -10.07 4.99 24.69
N ILE A 534 -10.70 3.80 24.75
CA ILE A 534 -10.88 2.92 23.60
C ILE A 534 -11.73 3.60 22.52
N LEU A 535 -12.83 4.25 22.90
CA LEU A 535 -13.67 4.99 21.93
C LEU A 535 -12.92 6.15 21.28
N ALA A 536 -12.22 6.95 22.08
CA ALA A 536 -11.40 8.04 21.58
C ALA A 536 -10.32 7.54 20.60
N SER A 537 -9.77 6.34 20.85
CA SER A 537 -8.76 5.70 19.98
C SER A 537 -9.27 5.33 18.59
N PHE A 538 -10.57 5.38 18.31
CA PHE A 538 -11.08 5.21 16.95
C PHE A 538 -10.66 6.35 16.02
N ALA A 539 -10.39 7.54 16.56
CA ALA A 539 -9.82 8.63 15.78
C ALA A 539 -8.39 8.28 15.32
N ALA A 540 -7.55 8.02 16.32
CA ALA A 540 -6.18 7.58 16.16
C ALA A 540 -5.76 6.82 17.43
N ARG A 541 -4.98 5.76 17.31
CA ARG A 541 -4.69 4.82 18.41
C ARG A 541 -3.96 5.45 19.58
N GLU A 542 -3.06 6.37 19.28
CA GLU A 542 -2.27 7.14 20.26
C GLU A 542 -3.14 8.05 21.15
N VAL A 543 -4.34 8.41 20.70
CA VAL A 543 -5.30 9.20 21.49
C VAL A 543 -5.69 8.49 22.81
N PHE A 544 -5.47 7.17 22.91
CA PHE A 544 -5.61 6.45 24.17
C PHE A 544 -4.78 7.07 25.28
N VAL A 545 -3.49 7.31 25.02
CA VAL A 545 -2.54 7.82 26.03
C VAL A 545 -2.94 9.24 26.44
N SER A 546 -3.24 10.11 25.48
CA SER A 546 -3.65 11.49 25.78
C SER A 546 -5.01 11.55 26.49
N THR A 547 -5.96 10.69 26.13
CA THR A 547 -7.26 10.61 26.82
C THR A 547 -7.09 10.14 28.25
N MET A 548 -6.28 9.10 28.48
CA MET A 548 -5.96 8.65 29.86
C MET A 548 -5.23 9.73 30.65
N GLY A 549 -4.25 10.43 30.04
CA GLY A 549 -3.57 11.58 30.65
C GLY A 549 -4.55 12.67 31.08
N THR A 550 -5.54 12.97 30.25
CA THR A 550 -6.59 13.95 30.56
C THR A 550 -7.51 13.45 31.71
N ILE A 551 -7.91 12.17 31.69
CA ILE A 551 -8.75 11.57 32.74
C ILE A 551 -8.07 11.62 34.09
N TYR A 552 -6.74 11.37 34.13
CA TYR A 552 -5.98 11.38 35.40
C TYR A 552 -5.41 12.76 35.75
N GLY A 553 -5.73 13.80 34.98
CA GLY A 553 -5.28 15.16 35.24
C GLY A 553 -3.76 15.33 35.21
N VAL A 554 -3.04 14.41 34.54
CA VAL A 554 -1.57 14.41 34.52
C VAL A 554 -1.04 15.44 33.50
N GLY A 555 -1.86 15.87 32.54
CA GLY A 555 -1.53 16.90 31.54
C GLY A 555 -0.21 16.63 30.83
N ASP A 556 0.66 17.66 30.75
CA ASP A 556 1.97 17.60 30.10
C ASP A 556 3.08 16.93 30.93
N ALA A 557 2.76 16.32 32.10
CA ALA A 557 3.75 15.69 32.99
C ALA A 557 4.40 14.41 32.44
N GLY A 558 3.97 13.95 31.25
CA GLY A 558 4.58 12.87 30.50
C GLY A 558 4.08 11.46 30.85
N GLU A 559 4.53 10.47 30.05
CA GLU A 559 4.09 9.06 30.17
C GLU A 559 4.44 8.43 31.51
N SER A 560 5.54 8.84 32.17
CA SER A 560 5.95 8.32 33.49
C SER A 560 4.95 8.68 34.58
N ALA A 561 4.47 9.92 34.61
CA ALA A 561 3.47 10.36 35.58
C ALA A 561 2.12 9.65 35.39
N LEU A 562 1.73 9.42 34.13
CA LEU A 562 0.53 8.64 33.82
C LEU A 562 0.69 7.17 34.25
N ALA A 563 1.85 6.56 34.03
CA ALA A 563 2.14 5.19 34.47
C ALA A 563 2.03 5.06 35.99
N ASP A 564 2.53 6.05 36.77
CA ASP A 564 2.43 6.06 38.21
C ASP A 564 0.98 6.27 38.69
N ALA A 565 0.21 7.14 38.03
CA ALA A 565 -1.21 7.32 38.31
C ALA A 565 -2.02 6.04 38.06
N LEU A 566 -1.75 5.32 36.98
CA LEU A 566 -2.38 4.03 36.68
C LEU A 566 -2.05 2.95 37.70
N ARG A 567 -0.82 2.90 38.23
CA ARG A 567 -0.43 1.97 39.29
C ARG A 567 -1.08 2.29 40.61
N ALA A 568 -1.29 3.57 40.91
CA ALA A 568 -1.87 4.03 42.18
C ALA A 568 -3.39 3.89 42.25
N GLU A 569 -4.06 3.68 41.08
CA GLU A 569 -5.54 3.61 41.05
C GLU A 569 -6.06 2.38 41.76
N GLN A 570 -6.94 2.60 42.72
CA GLN A 570 -7.59 1.57 43.53
C GLN A 570 -9.10 1.61 43.38
N ARG A 571 -9.73 0.45 43.44
CA ARG A 571 -11.18 0.31 43.53
C ARG A 571 -11.67 0.67 44.93
N ALA A 572 -12.98 0.86 45.07
CA ALA A 572 -13.60 1.16 46.35
C ALA A 572 -13.34 0.08 47.45
N ASP A 573 -12.96 -1.13 47.04
CA ASP A 573 -12.60 -2.25 47.93
C ASP A 573 -11.10 -2.27 48.31
N GLY A 574 -10.32 -1.28 47.87
CA GLY A 574 -8.88 -1.16 48.11
C GLY A 574 -8.01 -2.05 47.22
N THR A 575 -8.60 -2.79 46.29
CA THR A 575 -7.83 -3.56 45.29
C THR A 575 -7.35 -2.69 44.15
N ALA A 576 -6.18 -3.02 43.55
CA ALA A 576 -5.69 -2.30 42.37
C ALA A 576 -6.69 -2.40 41.24
N THR A 577 -7.03 -1.26 40.63
CA THR A 577 -7.94 -1.21 39.47
C THR A 577 -7.28 -1.84 38.24
N TYR A 578 -6.00 -1.53 38.03
CA TYR A 578 -5.21 -2.03 36.90
C TYR A 578 -4.12 -2.97 37.43
N THR A 579 -4.15 -4.21 36.95
CA THR A 579 -3.17 -5.23 37.28
C THR A 579 -2.31 -5.55 36.05
N PRO A 580 -1.13 -6.18 36.21
CA PRO A 580 -0.34 -6.65 35.08
C PRO A 580 -1.14 -7.52 34.10
N LEU A 581 -2.07 -8.33 34.60
CA LEU A 581 -2.95 -9.18 33.80
C LEU A 581 -3.92 -8.36 32.94
N ILE A 582 -4.52 -7.31 33.52
CA ILE A 582 -5.41 -6.38 32.80
C ILE A 582 -4.60 -5.61 31.74
N ALA A 583 -3.38 -5.18 32.07
CA ALA A 583 -2.50 -4.50 31.12
C ALA A 583 -2.15 -5.39 29.90
N VAL A 584 -1.81 -6.67 30.14
CA VAL A 584 -1.56 -7.64 29.06
C VAL A 584 -2.82 -7.87 28.24
N SER A 585 -3.98 -8.04 28.89
CA SER A 585 -5.28 -8.15 28.20
C SER A 585 -5.56 -6.96 27.30
N LEU A 586 -5.32 -5.74 27.79
CA LEU A 586 -5.51 -4.51 27.03
C LEU A 586 -4.52 -4.39 25.86
N MET A 587 -3.24 -4.75 26.06
CA MET A 587 -2.27 -4.81 24.96
C MET A 587 -2.72 -5.80 23.87
N VAL A 588 -3.18 -7.00 24.24
CA VAL A 588 -3.70 -7.99 23.29
C VAL A 588 -4.95 -7.49 22.57
N PHE A 589 -5.83 -6.78 23.26
CA PHE A 589 -6.97 -6.10 22.64
C PHE A 589 -6.49 -5.12 21.55
N TYR A 590 -5.50 -4.29 21.86
CA TYR A 590 -4.92 -3.33 20.91
C TYR A 590 -4.15 -4.01 19.75
N VAL A 591 -3.62 -5.23 19.93
CA VAL A 591 -3.03 -6.02 18.83
C VAL A 591 -4.07 -6.31 17.76
N PHE A 592 -5.29 -6.63 18.12
CA PHE A 592 -6.31 -7.11 17.19
C PHE A 592 -7.35 -6.07 16.78
N ALA A 593 -7.63 -5.09 17.64
CA ALA A 593 -8.68 -4.12 17.38
C ALA A 593 -8.38 -3.22 16.19
N LEU A 594 -9.40 -3.00 15.33
CA LEU A 594 -9.33 -2.07 14.22
C LEU A 594 -9.69 -0.65 14.71
N MET A 595 -8.71 0.06 15.21
CA MET A 595 -8.86 1.42 15.75
C MET A 595 -8.18 2.43 14.85
N CYS A 596 -8.69 2.65 13.64
CA CYS A 596 -8.17 3.65 12.71
C CYS A 596 -9.20 3.89 11.60
N MET A 597 -9.85 5.05 11.63
CA MET A 597 -10.85 5.44 10.62
C MET A 597 -10.24 5.53 9.21
N SER A 598 -8.98 5.97 9.11
CA SER A 598 -8.27 6.02 7.83
C SER A 598 -8.11 4.63 7.20
N THR A 599 -7.90 3.61 8.02
CA THR A 599 -7.82 2.21 7.54
C THR A 599 -9.16 1.76 6.98
N ILE A 600 -10.27 2.05 7.66
CA ILE A 600 -11.62 1.73 7.19
C ILE A 600 -11.89 2.41 5.84
N ALA A 601 -11.62 3.71 5.74
CA ALA A 601 -11.84 4.48 4.52
C ALA A 601 -11.05 3.94 3.31
N VAL A 602 -9.78 3.54 3.53
CA VAL A 602 -8.94 2.93 2.48
C VAL A 602 -9.41 1.52 2.14
N THR A 603 -9.81 0.71 3.14
CA THR A 603 -10.39 -0.62 2.90
C THR A 603 -11.64 -0.52 2.03
N VAL A 604 -12.58 0.40 2.34
CA VAL A 604 -13.79 0.61 1.52
C VAL A 604 -13.41 0.87 0.06
N ARG A 605 -12.42 1.71 -0.18
CA ARG A 605 -11.99 2.08 -1.52
C ARG A 605 -11.30 0.92 -2.25
N GLU A 606 -10.35 0.25 -1.62
CA GLU A 606 -9.51 -0.77 -2.25
C GLU A 606 -10.22 -2.13 -2.37
N ALA A 607 -11.25 -2.39 -1.55
CA ALA A 607 -12.07 -3.60 -1.61
C ALA A 607 -13.23 -3.51 -2.62
N GLY A 608 -13.23 -2.53 -3.53
CA GLY A 608 -14.19 -2.41 -4.62
C GLY A 608 -15.12 -1.19 -4.54
N GLY A 609 -14.96 -0.32 -3.55
CA GLY A 609 -15.74 0.92 -3.41
C GLY A 609 -17.24 0.69 -3.17
N GLY A 610 -18.01 1.79 -3.05
CA GLY A 610 -19.46 1.75 -2.91
C GLY A 610 -19.97 0.76 -1.85
N ARG A 611 -21.08 0.08 -2.12
CA ARG A 611 -21.69 -0.90 -1.20
C ARG A 611 -20.82 -2.12 -0.94
N VAL A 612 -20.05 -2.55 -1.95
CA VAL A 612 -19.17 -3.72 -1.82
C VAL A 612 -18.01 -3.43 -0.85
N GLY A 613 -17.36 -2.28 -1.03
CA GLY A 613 -16.28 -1.85 -0.15
C GLY A 613 -16.74 -1.69 1.31
N TRP A 614 -17.91 -1.08 1.54
CA TRP A 614 -18.48 -0.96 2.88
C TRP A 614 -18.81 -2.31 3.52
N ARG A 615 -19.31 -3.27 2.74
CA ARG A 615 -19.56 -4.63 3.24
C ARG A 615 -18.27 -5.29 3.73
N TRP A 616 -17.18 -5.21 2.96
CA TRP A 616 -15.90 -5.79 3.36
C TRP A 616 -15.26 -5.07 4.55
N ALA A 617 -15.37 -3.74 4.61
CA ALA A 617 -14.91 -2.98 5.76
C ALA A 617 -15.70 -3.32 7.03
N ALA A 618 -17.02 -3.51 6.93
CA ALA A 618 -17.85 -3.95 8.06
C ALA A 618 -17.47 -5.38 8.54
N ILE A 619 -17.23 -6.30 7.61
CA ILE A 619 -16.75 -7.66 7.93
C ILE A 619 -15.38 -7.56 8.63
N GLN A 620 -14.47 -6.72 8.10
CA GLN A 620 -13.14 -6.50 8.69
C GLN A 620 -13.25 -5.97 10.11
N PHE A 621 -14.06 -4.95 10.33
CA PHE A 621 -14.30 -4.38 11.63
C PHE A 621 -14.88 -5.40 12.62
N ALA A 622 -15.91 -6.12 12.21
CA ALA A 622 -16.62 -7.08 13.05
C ALA A 622 -15.70 -8.24 13.47
N TYR A 623 -14.98 -8.87 12.55
CA TYR A 623 -14.10 -9.99 12.92
C TYR A 623 -12.90 -9.54 13.77
N MET A 624 -12.32 -8.37 13.48
CA MET A 624 -11.20 -7.84 14.26
C MET A 624 -11.65 -7.46 15.68
N LEU A 625 -12.84 -6.90 15.83
CA LEU A 625 -13.42 -6.61 17.15
C LEU A 625 -13.71 -7.90 17.94
N ALA A 626 -14.30 -8.90 17.27
CA ALA A 626 -14.56 -10.21 17.89
C ALA A 626 -13.26 -10.91 18.30
N LEU A 627 -12.21 -10.84 17.46
CA LEU A 627 -10.90 -11.39 17.77
C LEU A 627 -10.24 -10.65 18.94
N ALA A 628 -10.30 -9.31 18.95
CA ALA A 628 -9.75 -8.48 20.01
C ALA A 628 -10.42 -8.77 21.34
N TYR A 629 -11.76 -8.79 21.36
CA TYR A 629 -12.54 -9.09 22.56
C TYR A 629 -12.29 -10.52 23.06
N GLY A 630 -12.37 -11.51 22.17
CA GLY A 630 -12.18 -12.92 22.53
C GLY A 630 -10.77 -13.22 23.02
N ALA A 631 -9.75 -12.66 22.40
CA ALA A 631 -8.36 -12.84 22.81
C ALA A 631 -8.07 -12.15 24.16
N ALA A 632 -8.53 -10.93 24.36
CA ALA A 632 -8.39 -10.22 25.64
C ALA A 632 -9.09 -10.96 26.78
N TRP A 633 -10.33 -11.45 26.54
CA TRP A 633 -11.06 -12.26 27.49
C TRP A 633 -10.33 -13.57 27.81
N LEU A 634 -9.79 -14.25 26.79
CA LEU A 634 -9.02 -15.48 26.97
C LEU A 634 -7.78 -15.25 27.86
N VAL A 635 -7.07 -14.15 27.66
CA VAL A 635 -5.91 -13.76 28.50
C VAL A 635 -6.32 -13.66 29.95
N LEU A 636 -7.45 -13.01 30.27
CA LEU A 636 -7.95 -12.88 31.63
C LEU A 636 -8.36 -14.22 32.22
N VAL A 637 -9.09 -15.05 31.45
CA VAL A 637 -9.56 -16.36 31.96
C VAL A 637 -8.37 -17.26 32.25
N VAL A 638 -7.43 -17.36 31.33
CA VAL A 638 -6.22 -18.18 31.51
C VAL A 638 -5.31 -17.62 32.60
N GLY A 639 -5.11 -16.30 32.64
CA GLY A 639 -4.30 -15.67 33.68
C GLY A 639 -4.85 -15.91 35.10
N ARG A 640 -6.16 -15.73 35.30
CA ARG A 640 -6.84 -16.03 36.58
C ARG A 640 -6.77 -17.52 36.92
N ALA A 641 -6.92 -18.42 35.97
CA ALA A 641 -6.79 -19.86 36.17
C ALA A 641 -5.35 -20.27 36.59
N LEU A 642 -4.35 -19.51 36.17
CA LEU A 642 -2.94 -19.69 36.57
C LEU A 642 -2.59 -18.94 37.87
N GLY A 643 -3.56 -18.29 38.52
CA GLY A 643 -3.32 -17.54 39.78
C GLY A 643 -2.62 -16.18 39.57
N LEU A 644 -2.58 -15.67 38.36
CA LEU A 644 -2.05 -14.33 38.03
C LEU A 644 -3.16 -13.30 38.34
N SER A 645 -2.84 -12.29 39.11
CA SER A 645 -3.74 -11.18 39.44
C SER A 645 -3.33 -9.89 38.75
#